data_eab51ca7bd6e98c282f99079f749f0f2
#
_entry.id   eab51ca7bd6e98c282f99079f749f0f2
#
_cell.length_a   1.000
_cell.length_b   1.000
_cell.length_c   1.000
_cell.angle_alpha   90.00
_cell.angle_beta   90.00
_cell.angle_gamma   90.00
#
_symmetry.space_group_name_H-M   'P 1'
#
loop_
_entity.id
_entity.type
_entity.pdbx_description
1 polymer ?
#
loop_
_entity_poly.entity_id
_entity_poly.type
_entity_poly.pdbx_seq_one_letter_code
_entity_poly.pdbx_strand_id
1 'polypeptide(L)'
;MSQNIPFIAFNRGIISELALARADIKRVALSAEIMTNWIPRTLGSMTLRPGLGYIGSTKDNLASKSIPFVFSQTQKARLELTANIMRVWISDALITRAAVSTAVTNGTWPVNLTGWTDNDEAGAASTWAAGGYMQLLGTGTAAAIRDQQVTVAAGDANVEHALNIVVNRGPVTLMVGPTVGSDGYIAETSLGTGVHSLAFTPAGSFWIRLQSRLDRAILVDSCTIEAAGTMEVTTPWDASDLANVRPDQSADVIYVACVDTQQYKIERRATRSWSVVKFEPEDGPFRTANAGTMTLTPSVLSGNGSLTSSVNFFRSTHVGALFAVTSTGQSVLKDMTIVLDATNSILVEGTSTDRAFTIDLSGLSGTGNTVILQRSFDDATWVAVSGKSWTVDAVESYNDALDNQIVYYRLLCSVYAAGTTTAILTITTGSVRGICRITGYTGGTLVGIEVLKAFGAISASDDWEEGRWSDYRGWPSSVALYGGRLWWAGKDNVNGSVSDGYESYDHTVIGDSGPISRTIGSGPVDTINWMMPLDRLMLGGQMAEFQCMSNALDEPLTPTNFNIKQRSTQGSAAVNGIKVDNQGIFTQRGGARVFSMDMDAGSLNYVSSQLSALVPEIGDPGIVAMAVQRQPETRVHCVRSDGTVALLVFDKLEEVICWVEVETPGAGGFVEDVCVLPSGSGEKEDHVYYQVRRTINGATVRYFEKWATEVACRGDATTLLADSYIAYSGVAATVITGLGSL
;
A
#
# COMPACT_ATOMS: atom_id res chain seq x y z
N MET A 1 -4.12 68.06 -5.62
CA MET A 1 -2.93 67.56 -4.94
C MET A 1 -2.84 66.06 -5.30
N SER A 2 -1.85 65.65 -6.07
CA SER A 2 -1.58 64.21 -6.31
C SER A 2 -1.03 63.65 -5.03
N GLN A 3 -1.75 62.74 -4.39
CA GLN A 3 -1.21 61.95 -3.30
C GLN A 3 -0.28 60.87 -3.90
N ASN A 4 1.03 60.99 -3.64
CA ASN A 4 1.94 59.87 -3.90
C ASN A 4 1.71 58.83 -2.85
N ILE A 5 1.12 57.69 -3.22
CA ILE A 5 0.98 56.52 -2.37
C ILE A 5 2.25 55.69 -2.61
N PRO A 6 3.14 55.52 -1.62
CA PRO A 6 4.32 54.67 -1.77
C PRO A 6 3.90 53.20 -1.78
N PHE A 7 4.34 52.44 -2.77
CA PHE A 7 4.28 50.96 -2.73
C PHE A 7 5.50 50.48 -1.93
N ILE A 8 5.25 49.89 -0.76
CA ILE A 8 6.31 49.46 0.15
C ILE A 8 6.51 47.95 0.18
N ALA A 9 5.54 47.19 -0.30
CA ALA A 9 5.57 45.72 -0.36
C ALA A 9 4.60 45.19 -1.42
N PHE A 10 4.80 43.94 -1.87
CA PHE A 10 3.93 43.22 -2.81
C PHE A 10 3.53 41.84 -2.27
N ASN A 11 3.52 41.64 -0.96
CA ASN A 11 3.33 40.36 -0.31
C ASN A 11 1.85 39.90 -0.24
N ARG A 12 0.98 40.54 -1.03
CA ARG A 12 -0.42 40.12 -1.19
C ARG A 12 -0.70 39.50 -2.56
N GLY A 13 0.29 39.50 -3.47
CA GLY A 13 0.26 38.79 -4.75
C GLY A 13 -0.65 39.38 -5.80
N ILE A 14 -1.11 38.54 -6.70
CA ILE A 14 -2.03 38.90 -7.77
C ILE A 14 -3.44 39.13 -7.20
N ILE A 15 -4.11 40.12 -7.75
CA ILE A 15 -5.52 40.40 -7.51
C ILE A 15 -6.30 40.40 -8.81
N SER A 16 -7.50 39.87 -8.79
CA SER A 16 -8.41 39.87 -9.94
C SER A 16 -8.77 41.29 -10.40
N GLU A 17 -8.85 41.49 -11.71
CA GLU A 17 -9.39 42.74 -12.30
C GLU A 17 -10.76 43.12 -11.72
N LEU A 18 -11.58 42.13 -11.36
CA LEU A 18 -12.89 42.33 -10.74
C LEU A 18 -12.80 43.00 -9.36
N ALA A 19 -11.65 42.91 -8.69
CA ALA A 19 -11.42 43.48 -7.37
C ALA A 19 -10.65 44.82 -7.39
N LEU A 20 -10.21 45.33 -8.53
CA LEU A 20 -9.39 46.56 -8.63
C LEU A 20 -10.09 47.79 -8.05
N ALA A 21 -11.42 47.88 -8.15
CA ALA A 21 -12.22 48.99 -7.62
C ALA A 21 -12.41 48.94 -6.08
N ARG A 22 -11.98 47.85 -5.41
CA ARG A 22 -12.17 47.61 -3.98
C ARG A 22 -11.11 48.30 -3.13
N ALA A 23 -11.04 49.65 -3.20
CA ALA A 23 -10.08 50.45 -2.42
C ALA A 23 -10.31 50.34 -0.88
N ASP A 24 -11.45 49.81 -0.43
CA ASP A 24 -11.78 49.50 0.95
C ASP A 24 -10.98 48.31 1.51
N ILE A 25 -10.47 47.42 0.64
CA ILE A 25 -9.68 46.26 1.03
C ILE A 25 -8.20 46.64 1.14
N LYS A 26 -7.64 46.68 2.33
CA LYS A 26 -6.22 47.04 2.58
C LYS A 26 -5.24 46.17 1.79
N ARG A 27 -5.59 44.92 1.47
CA ARG A 27 -4.75 43.99 0.70
C ARG A 27 -4.51 44.47 -0.73
N VAL A 28 -5.48 45.17 -1.35
CA VAL A 28 -5.38 45.66 -2.73
C VAL A 28 -4.17 46.61 -2.91
N ALA A 29 -3.91 47.45 -1.92
CA ALA A 29 -2.77 48.41 -1.98
C ALA A 29 -1.38 47.74 -1.95
N LEU A 30 -1.30 46.46 -1.57
CA LEU A 30 -0.07 45.64 -1.49
C LEU A 30 -0.05 44.52 -2.52
N SER A 31 -0.93 44.58 -3.52
CA SER A 31 -1.09 43.59 -4.57
C SER A 31 -0.65 44.13 -5.94
N ALA A 32 -0.54 43.22 -6.90
CA ALA A 32 -0.29 43.60 -8.30
C ALA A 32 -1.35 42.93 -9.19
N GLU A 33 -1.57 43.51 -10.37
CA GLU A 33 -2.45 42.94 -11.41
C GLU A 33 -1.75 41.76 -12.08
N ILE A 34 -0.45 41.86 -12.36
CA ILE A 34 0.35 40.83 -12.99
C ILE A 34 1.61 40.59 -12.14
N MET A 35 1.89 39.32 -11.86
CA MET A 35 3.09 38.90 -11.11
C MET A 35 3.50 37.52 -11.60
N THR A 36 4.24 37.49 -12.70
CA THR A 36 4.73 36.26 -13.34
C THR A 36 6.23 36.09 -13.11
N ASN A 37 6.63 34.94 -12.55
CA ASN A 37 8.02 34.57 -12.20
C ASN A 37 8.69 35.52 -11.18
N TRP A 38 7.94 36.35 -10.48
CA TRP A 38 8.39 37.16 -9.36
C TRP A 38 7.73 36.66 -8.07
N ILE A 39 8.54 36.23 -7.12
CA ILE A 39 8.07 35.66 -5.87
C ILE A 39 8.25 36.67 -4.74
N PRO A 40 7.17 37.18 -4.15
CA PRO A 40 7.24 37.99 -2.95
C PRO A 40 7.66 37.15 -1.74
N ARG A 41 8.48 37.77 -0.90
CA ARG A 41 8.81 37.22 0.41
C ARG A 41 7.78 37.66 1.44
N THR A 42 7.66 36.89 2.51
CA THR A 42 6.78 37.20 3.64
C THR A 42 6.99 38.65 4.13
N LEU A 43 8.24 39.11 4.19
CA LEU A 43 8.61 40.49 4.62
C LEU A 43 8.40 41.58 3.56
N GLY A 44 7.90 41.24 2.36
CA GLY A 44 7.50 42.22 1.35
C GLY A 44 8.50 42.49 0.22
N SER A 45 9.75 42.04 0.31
CA SER A 45 10.69 42.10 -0.82
C SER A 45 10.33 41.09 -1.88
N MET A 46 10.80 41.26 -3.10
CA MET A 46 10.58 40.36 -4.22
C MET A 46 11.88 39.76 -4.73
N THR A 47 11.81 38.56 -5.25
CA THR A 47 12.89 37.84 -5.91
C THR A 47 12.41 37.23 -7.20
N LEU A 48 13.29 37.07 -8.17
CA LEU A 48 13.00 36.25 -9.34
C LEU A 48 12.83 34.78 -8.92
N ARG A 49 11.99 34.08 -9.64
CA ARG A 49 11.90 32.62 -9.50
C ARG A 49 13.24 31.96 -9.79
N PRO A 50 13.68 31.01 -8.95
CA PRO A 50 14.86 30.21 -9.25
C PRO A 50 14.74 29.50 -10.62
N GLY A 51 15.88 29.33 -11.30
CA GLY A 51 15.93 28.58 -12.54
C GLY A 51 15.67 27.09 -12.32
N LEU A 52 15.46 26.38 -13.41
CA LEU A 52 15.16 24.93 -13.42
C LEU A 52 16.37 24.16 -13.97
N GLY A 53 17.07 23.44 -13.09
CA GLY A 53 18.17 22.57 -13.47
C GLY A 53 17.67 21.23 -14.01
N TYR A 54 18.12 20.82 -15.19
CA TYR A 54 17.83 19.51 -15.76
C TYR A 54 18.43 18.40 -14.89
N ILE A 55 17.60 17.39 -14.56
CA ILE A 55 18.01 16.22 -13.78
C ILE A 55 18.04 14.97 -14.67
N GLY A 56 17.04 14.77 -15.51
CA GLY A 56 16.95 13.62 -16.40
C GLY A 56 15.61 13.53 -17.11
N SER A 57 15.52 12.60 -18.06
CA SER A 57 14.29 12.38 -18.82
C SER A 57 13.36 11.40 -18.09
N THR A 58 12.06 11.56 -18.29
CA THR A 58 11.08 10.53 -17.90
C THR A 58 11.31 9.27 -18.74
N LYS A 59 10.82 8.13 -18.24
CA LYS A 59 10.90 6.87 -19.00
C LYS A 59 10.20 7.05 -20.36
N ASP A 60 10.95 6.77 -21.41
CA ASP A 60 10.47 6.80 -22.81
C ASP A 60 9.72 8.11 -23.18
N ASN A 61 10.01 9.21 -22.53
CA ASN A 61 9.30 10.49 -22.66
C ASN A 61 7.80 10.42 -22.31
N LEU A 62 7.38 9.41 -21.52
CA LEU A 62 5.99 9.28 -21.08
C LEU A 62 5.65 10.26 -19.95
N ALA A 63 4.38 10.61 -19.85
CA ALA A 63 3.88 11.31 -18.69
C ALA A 63 4.08 10.45 -17.44
N SER A 64 4.46 11.06 -16.33
CA SER A 64 4.69 10.34 -15.09
C SER A 64 4.05 11.03 -13.90
N LYS A 65 3.92 10.30 -12.81
CA LYS A 65 3.56 10.81 -11.47
C LYS A 65 4.74 10.62 -10.55
N SER A 66 5.11 11.66 -9.84
CA SER A 66 6.17 11.59 -8.82
C SER A 66 5.59 11.39 -7.44
N ILE A 67 6.15 10.45 -6.67
CA ILE A 67 5.82 10.22 -5.26
C ILE A 67 7.08 10.48 -4.42
N PRO A 68 7.01 11.35 -3.40
CA PRO A 68 8.10 11.52 -2.45
C PRO A 68 8.17 10.30 -1.51
N PHE A 69 9.36 9.79 -1.27
CA PHE A 69 9.67 8.82 -0.23
C PHE A 69 10.65 9.46 0.76
N VAL A 70 10.27 9.52 2.03
CA VAL A 70 11.07 10.16 3.07
C VAL A 70 11.12 9.26 4.30
N PHE A 71 12.23 8.55 4.49
CA PHE A 71 12.46 7.77 5.71
C PHE A 71 13.17 8.62 6.78
N SER A 72 14.14 9.43 6.36
CA SER A 72 14.88 10.35 7.23
C SER A 72 15.45 11.52 6.42
N GLN A 73 16.09 12.47 7.07
CA GLN A 73 16.77 13.59 6.40
C GLN A 73 17.82 13.14 5.37
N THR A 74 18.47 12.00 5.62
CA THR A 74 19.54 11.46 4.74
C THR A 74 19.08 10.34 3.83
N GLN A 75 17.89 9.77 4.06
CA GLN A 75 17.32 8.66 3.30
C GLN A 75 16.00 9.08 2.69
N LYS A 76 16.09 9.68 1.54
CA LYS A 76 14.96 10.15 0.75
C LYS A 76 15.12 9.74 -0.71
N ALA A 77 14.03 9.51 -1.38
CA ALA A 77 13.97 9.17 -2.79
C ALA A 77 12.76 9.84 -3.45
N ARG A 78 12.81 9.96 -4.75
CA ARG A 78 11.66 10.30 -5.58
C ARG A 78 11.32 9.09 -6.43
N LEU A 79 10.10 8.61 -6.31
CA LEU A 79 9.59 7.52 -7.13
C LEU A 79 8.93 8.13 -8.36
N GLU A 80 9.32 7.66 -9.52
CA GLU A 80 8.71 8.00 -10.79
C GLU A 80 7.82 6.85 -11.23
N LEU A 81 6.53 7.11 -11.33
CA LEU A 81 5.54 6.18 -11.90
C LEU A 81 5.23 6.61 -13.34
N THR A 82 5.45 5.75 -14.28
CA THR A 82 4.95 5.83 -15.66
C THR A 82 3.96 4.69 -15.89
N ALA A 83 3.36 4.59 -17.06
CA ALA A 83 2.46 3.48 -17.37
C ALA A 83 3.13 2.12 -17.09
N ASN A 84 2.61 1.40 -16.09
CA ASN A 84 3.02 0.07 -15.64
C ASN A 84 4.46 -0.08 -15.12
N ILE A 85 5.21 1.01 -14.91
CA ILE A 85 6.61 0.97 -14.45
C ILE A 85 6.86 2.01 -13.37
N MET A 86 7.63 1.60 -12.35
CA MET A 86 8.24 2.46 -11.34
C MET A 86 9.75 2.49 -11.52
N ARG A 87 10.34 3.72 -11.49
CA ARG A 87 11.78 3.96 -11.36
C ARG A 87 12.07 4.75 -10.09
N VAL A 88 13.26 4.61 -9.55
CA VAL A 88 13.63 5.26 -8.27
C VAL A 88 14.83 6.18 -8.47
N TRP A 89 14.67 7.43 -8.04
CA TRP A 89 15.68 8.46 -8.05
C TRP A 89 16.20 8.72 -6.64
N ILE A 90 17.51 8.63 -6.46
CA ILE A 90 18.18 8.93 -5.18
C ILE A 90 19.28 9.94 -5.47
N SER A 91 19.28 11.06 -4.74
CA SER A 91 20.26 12.15 -4.93
C SER A 91 20.38 12.59 -6.41
N ASP A 92 19.23 12.79 -7.04
CA ASP A 92 19.08 13.22 -8.43
C ASP A 92 19.62 12.22 -9.49
N ALA A 93 19.86 10.96 -9.11
CA ALA A 93 20.29 9.91 -10.01
C ALA A 93 19.35 8.70 -9.95
N LEU A 94 19.12 8.05 -11.09
CA LEU A 94 18.39 6.78 -11.17
C LEU A 94 19.20 5.66 -10.55
N ILE A 95 18.53 4.74 -9.86
CA ILE A 95 19.12 3.47 -9.48
C ILE A 95 19.39 2.67 -10.77
N THR A 96 20.62 2.21 -10.93
CA THR A 96 21.04 1.39 -12.07
C THR A 96 21.59 0.05 -11.61
N ARG A 97 21.46 -0.97 -12.43
CA ARG A 97 22.01 -2.32 -12.22
C ARG A 97 23.32 -2.50 -12.99
N ALA A 98 24.29 -3.14 -12.36
CA ALA A 98 25.54 -3.46 -13.01
C ALA A 98 25.35 -4.52 -14.10
N ALA A 99 26.22 -4.51 -15.11
CA ALA A 99 26.27 -5.60 -16.08
C ALA A 99 26.95 -6.82 -15.44
N VAL A 100 26.20 -7.91 -15.26
CA VAL A 100 26.71 -9.20 -14.80
C VAL A 100 26.32 -10.30 -15.79
N SER A 101 27.18 -11.32 -15.90
CA SER A 101 26.96 -12.49 -16.74
C SER A 101 26.39 -13.66 -15.94
N THR A 102 26.36 -13.53 -14.62
CA THR A 102 25.75 -14.50 -13.70
C THR A 102 24.27 -14.62 -13.97
N ALA A 103 23.74 -15.83 -14.03
CA ALA A 103 22.33 -16.08 -14.29
C ALA A 103 21.76 -17.17 -13.38
N VAL A 104 20.50 -17.05 -13.03
CA VAL A 104 19.70 -18.11 -12.41
C VAL A 104 19.30 -19.11 -13.49
N THR A 105 19.55 -20.39 -13.23
CA THR A 105 19.18 -21.47 -14.17
C THR A 105 17.69 -21.74 -14.08
N ASN A 106 16.99 -21.78 -15.23
CA ASN A 106 15.56 -22.07 -15.29
C ASN A 106 14.74 -21.23 -14.29
N GLY A 107 14.99 -19.92 -14.26
CA GLY A 107 14.36 -19.02 -13.31
C GLY A 107 12.94 -18.56 -13.68
N THR A 108 12.37 -19.01 -14.81
CA THR A 108 11.00 -18.70 -15.28
C THR A 108 10.13 -19.95 -15.42
N TRP A 109 10.67 -21.12 -15.11
CA TRP A 109 10.01 -22.44 -15.09
C TRP A 109 9.00 -22.71 -16.21
N PRO A 110 9.37 -22.58 -17.48
CA PRO A 110 8.39 -22.70 -18.57
C PRO A 110 7.76 -24.08 -18.66
N VAL A 111 8.44 -25.15 -18.23
CA VAL A 111 7.96 -26.54 -18.32
C VAL A 111 8.24 -27.42 -17.10
N ASN A 112 9.16 -27.03 -16.22
CA ASN A 112 9.54 -27.81 -15.04
C ASN A 112 10.44 -27.01 -14.08
N LEU A 113 10.84 -27.62 -12.94
CA LEU A 113 11.73 -27.03 -11.95
C LEU A 113 13.17 -27.54 -12.04
N THR A 114 13.62 -28.04 -13.20
CA THR A 114 15.00 -28.54 -13.37
C THR A 114 16.03 -27.46 -13.00
N GLY A 115 17.05 -27.82 -12.20
CA GLY A 115 18.05 -26.87 -11.69
C GLY A 115 17.72 -26.32 -10.30
N TRP A 116 16.51 -26.57 -9.80
CA TRP A 116 16.10 -26.26 -8.44
C TRP A 116 15.98 -27.53 -7.61
N THR A 117 16.83 -27.68 -6.60
CA THR A 117 16.89 -28.85 -5.73
C THR A 117 15.68 -28.90 -4.82
N ASP A 118 15.05 -30.06 -4.73
CA ASP A 118 13.98 -30.36 -3.80
C ASP A 118 14.56 -30.67 -2.42
N ASN A 119 14.21 -29.85 -1.46
CA ASN A 119 14.58 -30.01 -0.06
C ASN A 119 13.35 -29.91 0.86
N ASP A 120 12.19 -30.34 0.34
CA ASP A 120 10.94 -30.33 1.07
C ASP A 120 11.04 -31.10 2.39
N GLU A 121 10.48 -30.53 3.45
CA GLU A 121 10.26 -31.22 4.73
C GLU A 121 9.13 -32.27 4.57
N ALA A 122 9.17 -33.31 5.40
CA ALA A 122 8.24 -34.42 5.27
C ALA A 122 6.75 -33.97 5.30
N GLY A 123 6.01 -34.33 4.28
CA GLY A 123 4.59 -33.98 4.10
C GLY A 123 4.33 -32.71 3.29
N ALA A 124 5.32 -31.83 3.12
CA ALA A 124 5.22 -30.68 2.23
C ALA A 124 5.57 -31.08 0.78
N ALA A 125 5.20 -30.24 -0.19
CA ALA A 125 5.45 -30.49 -1.60
C ALA A 125 5.75 -29.20 -2.38
N SER A 126 6.83 -29.22 -3.13
CA SER A 126 7.17 -28.19 -4.10
C SER A 126 7.13 -28.74 -5.51
N THR A 127 6.24 -28.22 -6.37
CA THR A 127 5.95 -28.78 -7.69
C THR A 127 5.92 -27.69 -8.76
N TRP A 128 6.06 -28.12 -10.01
CA TRP A 128 5.74 -27.24 -11.13
C TRP A 128 4.23 -27.22 -11.34
N ALA A 129 3.67 -26.03 -11.47
CA ALA A 129 2.26 -25.84 -11.77
C ALA A 129 2.05 -25.28 -13.18
N ALA A 130 0.93 -25.67 -13.81
CA ALA A 130 0.55 -25.20 -15.13
C ALA A 130 0.47 -23.66 -15.17
N GLY A 131 1.02 -23.09 -16.24
CA GLY A 131 1.18 -21.64 -16.38
C GLY A 131 2.60 -21.14 -16.12
N GLY A 132 3.54 -22.06 -15.76
CA GLY A 132 4.94 -21.73 -15.57
C GLY A 132 5.25 -21.25 -14.14
N TYR A 133 4.59 -21.82 -13.14
CA TYR A 133 4.82 -21.45 -11.74
C TYR A 133 5.60 -22.51 -10.97
N MET A 134 6.45 -22.05 -10.04
CA MET A 134 6.88 -22.87 -8.91
C MET A 134 5.80 -22.80 -7.84
N GLN A 135 5.17 -23.93 -7.54
CA GLN A 135 4.18 -24.06 -6.47
C GLN A 135 4.85 -24.62 -5.23
N LEU A 136 4.66 -23.93 -4.10
CA LEU A 136 5.10 -24.36 -2.78
C LEU A 136 3.86 -24.58 -1.92
N LEU A 137 3.72 -25.81 -1.38
CA LEU A 137 2.61 -26.21 -0.53
C LEU A 137 3.18 -26.84 0.74
N GLY A 138 3.21 -26.12 1.83
CA GLY A 138 3.55 -26.61 3.15
C GLY A 138 2.38 -27.33 3.82
N THR A 139 2.55 -27.68 5.07
CA THR A 139 1.50 -28.37 5.88
C THR A 139 0.99 -27.54 7.07
N GLY A 140 1.38 -26.26 7.17
CA GLY A 140 1.23 -25.45 8.37
C GLY A 140 2.45 -25.57 9.32
N THR A 141 3.13 -26.72 9.32
CA THR A 141 4.31 -26.98 10.16
C THR A 141 5.55 -27.33 9.34
N ALA A 142 5.42 -28.18 8.32
CA ALA A 142 6.51 -28.56 7.41
C ALA A 142 6.58 -27.58 6.23
N ALA A 143 7.79 -27.24 5.80
CA ALA A 143 8.05 -26.32 4.70
C ALA A 143 8.26 -27.04 3.37
N ALA A 144 7.61 -26.52 2.31
CA ALA A 144 8.01 -26.79 0.94
C ALA A 144 9.20 -25.90 0.58
N ILE A 145 10.29 -26.48 0.08
CA ILE A 145 11.59 -25.80 -0.08
C ILE A 145 12.21 -26.11 -1.44
N ARG A 146 12.55 -25.05 -2.18
CA ARG A 146 13.39 -25.14 -3.38
C ARG A 146 14.65 -24.32 -3.22
N ASP A 147 15.78 -24.97 -3.47
CA ASP A 147 17.11 -24.38 -3.43
C ASP A 147 17.79 -24.41 -4.80
N GLN A 148 18.50 -23.33 -5.13
CA GLN A 148 19.41 -23.33 -6.26
C GLN A 148 20.76 -22.75 -5.88
N GLN A 149 21.85 -23.44 -6.23
CA GLN A 149 23.17 -22.85 -6.24
C GLN A 149 23.37 -22.09 -7.55
N VAL A 150 23.72 -20.82 -7.44
CA VAL A 150 24.08 -19.98 -8.57
C VAL A 150 25.59 -19.79 -8.59
N THR A 151 26.23 -20.21 -9.67
CA THR A 151 27.67 -19.98 -9.87
C THR A 151 27.89 -18.56 -10.36
N VAL A 152 28.64 -17.77 -9.61
CA VAL A 152 29.00 -16.42 -10.03
C VAL A 152 29.98 -16.50 -11.20
N ALA A 153 29.67 -15.82 -12.29
CA ALA A 153 30.50 -15.81 -13.48
C ALA A 153 31.86 -15.12 -13.24
N ALA A 154 32.86 -15.48 -14.02
CA ALA A 154 34.18 -14.88 -13.91
C ALA A 154 34.12 -13.36 -14.09
N GLY A 155 34.59 -12.61 -13.11
CA GLY A 155 34.54 -11.13 -13.13
C GLY A 155 33.34 -10.51 -12.39
N ASP A 156 32.32 -11.28 -12.05
CA ASP A 156 31.11 -10.79 -11.37
C ASP A 156 31.21 -10.86 -9.84
N ALA A 157 32.25 -11.49 -9.28
CA ALA A 157 32.47 -11.56 -7.83
C ALA A 157 32.69 -10.16 -7.25
N ASN A 158 32.01 -9.86 -6.12
CA ASN A 158 31.97 -8.55 -5.49
C ASN A 158 31.36 -7.42 -6.36
N VAL A 159 30.66 -7.77 -7.43
CA VAL A 159 29.82 -6.85 -8.20
C VAL A 159 28.38 -6.96 -7.69
N GLU A 160 27.63 -5.86 -7.65
CA GLU A 160 26.23 -5.88 -7.26
C GLU A 160 25.41 -6.71 -8.27
N HIS A 161 24.67 -7.67 -7.75
CA HIS A 161 23.62 -8.41 -8.43
C HIS A 161 22.26 -7.91 -7.95
N ALA A 162 21.21 -8.15 -8.70
CA ALA A 162 19.85 -7.96 -8.23
C ALA A 162 18.94 -9.10 -8.70
N LEU A 163 18.15 -9.64 -7.79
CA LEU A 163 17.10 -10.58 -8.11
C LEU A 163 15.82 -9.85 -8.48
N ASN A 164 15.27 -10.18 -9.65
CA ASN A 164 13.87 -9.89 -9.99
C ASN A 164 13.04 -11.13 -9.66
N ILE A 165 12.15 -11.00 -8.68
CA ILE A 165 11.27 -12.09 -8.25
C ILE A 165 9.83 -11.64 -8.43
N VAL A 166 9.05 -12.43 -9.17
CA VAL A 166 7.62 -12.20 -9.35
C VAL A 166 6.85 -13.26 -8.60
N VAL A 167 6.08 -12.83 -7.60
CA VAL A 167 5.22 -13.69 -6.79
C VAL A 167 3.79 -13.50 -7.28
N ASN A 168 3.21 -14.55 -7.85
CA ASN A 168 1.84 -14.54 -8.36
C ASN A 168 0.79 -14.72 -7.25
N ARG A 169 1.12 -15.54 -6.24
CA ARG A 169 0.34 -15.73 -5.02
C ARG A 169 1.29 -15.99 -3.86
N GLY A 170 1.34 -15.05 -2.93
CA GLY A 170 2.24 -15.05 -1.78
C GLY A 170 1.56 -15.33 -0.43
N PRO A 171 2.29 -15.18 0.64
CA PRO A 171 3.70 -14.80 0.67
C PRO A 171 4.65 -16.02 0.50
N VAL A 172 5.85 -15.77 -0.06
CA VAL A 172 6.95 -16.72 -0.09
C VAL A 172 8.12 -16.21 0.74
N THR A 173 8.79 -17.08 1.46
CA THR A 173 10.02 -16.72 2.19
C THR A 173 11.22 -16.91 1.29
N LEU A 174 12.04 -15.85 1.16
CA LEU A 174 13.31 -15.82 0.45
C LEU A 174 14.49 -15.79 1.41
N MET A 175 15.56 -16.54 1.11
CA MET A 175 16.87 -16.41 1.73
C MET A 175 17.95 -16.48 0.65
N VAL A 176 18.97 -15.61 0.72
CA VAL A 176 20.11 -15.64 -0.20
C VAL A 176 21.42 -15.58 0.60
N GLY A 177 22.28 -16.55 0.41
CA GLY A 177 23.53 -16.59 1.16
C GLY A 177 24.61 -17.47 0.52
N PRO A 178 25.82 -17.54 1.15
CA PRO A 178 26.96 -18.26 0.62
C PRO A 178 26.83 -19.79 0.70
N THR A 179 25.92 -20.31 1.53
CA THR A 179 25.66 -21.74 1.70
C THR A 179 24.17 -22.02 1.63
N VAL A 180 23.79 -23.28 1.38
CA VAL A 180 22.37 -23.67 1.29
C VAL A 180 21.64 -23.29 2.59
N GLY A 181 20.50 -22.60 2.43
CA GLY A 181 19.66 -22.16 3.55
C GLY A 181 20.25 -21.05 4.41
N SER A 182 21.36 -20.43 4.02
CA SER A 182 21.89 -19.24 4.68
C SER A 182 21.33 -17.96 4.05
N ASP A 183 21.35 -16.89 4.81
CA ASP A 183 20.75 -15.58 4.47
C ASP A 183 21.78 -14.43 4.55
N GLY A 184 23.05 -14.73 4.43
CA GLY A 184 24.14 -13.77 4.61
C GLY A 184 24.23 -12.66 3.55
N TYR A 185 23.53 -12.76 2.42
CA TYR A 185 23.43 -11.72 1.39
C TYR A 185 22.09 -11.00 1.36
N ILE A 186 21.00 -11.75 1.44
CA ILE A 186 19.65 -11.22 1.68
C ILE A 186 19.09 -11.98 2.87
N ALA A 187 18.86 -11.27 3.98
CA ALA A 187 18.30 -11.83 5.20
C ALA A 187 16.94 -12.49 4.94
N GLU A 188 16.60 -13.51 5.72
CA GLU A 188 15.30 -14.16 5.62
C GLU A 188 14.18 -13.11 5.58
N THR A 189 13.41 -13.12 4.52
CA THR A 189 12.36 -12.13 4.28
C THR A 189 11.15 -12.73 3.62
N SER A 190 9.97 -12.26 4.00
CA SER A 190 8.71 -12.61 3.37
C SER A 190 8.42 -11.69 2.19
N LEU A 191 8.11 -12.28 1.04
CA LEU A 191 7.77 -11.58 -0.19
C LEU A 191 6.27 -11.79 -0.50
N GLY A 192 5.50 -10.71 -0.46
CA GLY A 192 4.06 -10.72 -0.81
C GLY A 192 3.81 -10.88 -2.30
N THR A 193 2.55 -10.99 -2.68
CA THR A 193 2.12 -11.04 -4.09
C THR A 193 2.52 -9.76 -4.83
N GLY A 194 3.38 -9.86 -5.84
CA GLY A 194 3.87 -8.71 -6.60
C GLY A 194 5.26 -8.89 -7.18
N VAL A 195 5.94 -7.78 -7.43
CA VAL A 195 7.26 -7.73 -8.08
C VAL A 195 8.31 -7.18 -7.10
N HIS A 196 9.43 -7.87 -7.01
CA HIS A 196 10.51 -7.56 -6.10
C HIS A 196 11.82 -7.41 -6.86
N SER A 197 12.55 -6.33 -6.62
CA SER A 197 13.87 -6.02 -7.14
C SER A 197 14.84 -5.91 -5.96
N LEU A 198 15.67 -6.92 -5.73
CA LEU A 198 16.44 -7.11 -4.50
C LEU A 198 17.94 -7.18 -4.80
N ALA A 199 18.67 -6.14 -4.43
CA ALA A 199 20.11 -6.02 -4.66
C ALA A 199 20.93 -6.67 -3.56
N PHE A 200 22.05 -7.30 -3.94
CA PHE A 200 23.05 -7.88 -3.04
C PHE A 200 24.40 -7.99 -3.74
N THR A 201 25.46 -8.23 -2.99
CA THR A 201 26.82 -8.30 -3.55
C THR A 201 27.48 -9.63 -3.13
N PRO A 202 27.46 -10.67 -3.98
CA PRO A 202 28.06 -11.95 -3.66
C PRO A 202 29.58 -11.93 -3.85
N ALA A 203 30.32 -12.48 -2.89
CA ALA A 203 31.78 -12.66 -2.99
C ALA A 203 32.17 -13.87 -3.86
N GLY A 204 31.23 -14.76 -4.15
CA GLY A 204 31.39 -15.98 -4.94
C GLY A 204 30.04 -16.66 -5.14
N SER A 205 30.02 -17.94 -5.52
CA SER A 205 28.77 -18.68 -5.69
C SER A 205 27.86 -18.56 -4.48
N PHE A 206 26.57 -18.45 -4.73
CA PHE A 206 25.56 -18.24 -3.70
C PHE A 206 24.36 -19.18 -3.89
N TRP A 207 23.58 -19.30 -2.84
CA TRP A 207 22.35 -20.09 -2.85
C TRP A 207 21.14 -19.19 -2.73
N ILE A 208 20.11 -19.52 -3.49
CA ILE A 208 18.77 -18.96 -3.38
C ILE A 208 17.87 -20.03 -2.80
N ARG A 209 17.14 -19.72 -1.73
CA ARG A 209 16.08 -20.55 -1.16
C ARG A 209 14.76 -19.84 -1.27
N LEU A 210 13.77 -20.54 -1.83
CA LEU A 210 12.35 -20.18 -1.79
C LEU A 210 11.62 -21.24 -0.97
N GLN A 211 10.86 -20.80 0.05
CA GLN A 211 10.16 -21.73 0.93
C GLN A 211 8.80 -21.20 1.40
N SER A 212 7.89 -22.12 1.75
CA SER A 212 6.61 -21.81 2.39
C SER A 212 6.19 -22.92 3.34
N ARG A 213 5.74 -22.54 4.55
CA ARG A 213 5.12 -23.48 5.51
C ARG A 213 3.61 -23.50 5.42
N LEU A 214 3.01 -22.57 4.66
CA LEU A 214 1.55 -22.44 4.55
C LEU A 214 0.94 -23.70 3.92
N ASP A 215 -0.19 -24.13 4.44
CA ASP A 215 -0.96 -25.28 3.95
C ASP A 215 -1.79 -24.96 2.68
N ARG A 216 -1.62 -23.75 2.15
CA ARG A 216 -2.18 -23.28 0.87
C ARG A 216 -1.10 -23.08 -0.18
N ALA A 217 -1.46 -23.24 -1.44
CA ALA A 217 -0.51 -23.16 -2.55
C ALA A 217 0.01 -21.73 -2.76
N ILE A 218 1.30 -21.53 -2.61
CA ILE A 218 2.03 -20.32 -2.95
C ILE A 218 2.58 -20.49 -4.36
N LEU A 219 2.44 -19.46 -5.21
CA LEU A 219 2.85 -19.51 -6.61
C LEU A 219 3.89 -18.42 -6.90
N VAL A 220 5.10 -18.83 -7.25
CA VAL A 220 6.16 -17.94 -7.73
C VAL A 220 6.23 -18.07 -9.25
N ASP A 221 6.22 -16.93 -9.96
CA ASP A 221 6.24 -16.87 -11.42
C ASP A 221 7.68 -16.89 -11.97
N SER A 222 8.57 -16.15 -11.33
CA SER A 222 9.96 -16.07 -11.76
C SER A 222 10.91 -15.64 -10.64
N CYS A 223 12.18 -16.06 -10.80
CA CYS A 223 13.32 -15.61 -10.03
C CYS A 223 14.55 -15.53 -10.95
N THR A 224 14.92 -14.31 -11.36
CA THR A 224 15.98 -14.06 -12.35
C THR A 224 16.95 -12.99 -11.87
N ILE A 225 18.16 -12.93 -12.43
CA ILE A 225 19.04 -11.77 -12.26
C ILE A 225 18.57 -10.65 -13.18
N GLU A 226 18.48 -9.43 -12.65
CA GLU A 226 18.13 -8.25 -13.44
C GLU A 226 19.19 -7.91 -14.48
N ALA A 227 18.75 -7.45 -15.64
CA ALA A 227 19.64 -6.94 -16.69
C ALA A 227 20.31 -5.63 -16.26
N ALA A 228 21.46 -5.34 -16.87
CA ALA A 228 22.13 -4.04 -16.71
C ALA A 228 21.24 -2.88 -17.17
N GLY A 229 21.36 -1.75 -16.51
CA GLY A 229 20.64 -0.53 -16.88
C GLY A 229 19.83 0.02 -15.71
N THR A 230 18.85 0.85 -16.00
CA THR A 230 17.98 1.44 -14.98
C THR A 230 17.13 0.36 -14.29
N MET A 231 17.06 0.42 -12.96
CA MET A 231 16.13 -0.41 -12.19
C MET A 231 14.69 -0.03 -12.53
N GLU A 232 13.91 -0.99 -12.99
CA GLU A 232 12.50 -0.83 -13.30
C GLU A 232 11.69 -1.91 -12.59
N VAL A 233 10.65 -1.49 -11.87
CA VAL A 233 9.74 -2.41 -11.17
C VAL A 233 8.35 -2.25 -11.80
N THR A 234 7.75 -3.36 -12.22
CA THR A 234 6.41 -3.35 -12.82
C THR A 234 5.36 -2.92 -11.79
N THR A 235 4.42 -2.07 -12.22
CA THR A 235 3.29 -1.59 -11.41
C THR A 235 1.96 -1.92 -12.09
N PRO A 236 0.84 -1.95 -11.35
CA PRO A 236 -0.47 -2.20 -11.94
C PRO A 236 -1.06 -0.97 -12.65
N TRP A 237 -0.53 0.23 -12.39
CA TRP A 237 -1.13 1.49 -12.82
C TRP A 237 -0.75 1.81 -14.27
N ASP A 238 -1.76 1.98 -15.11
CA ASP A 238 -1.59 2.46 -16.48
C ASP A 238 -1.53 4.00 -16.55
N ALA A 239 -1.44 4.54 -17.76
CA ALA A 239 -1.34 6.00 -17.95
C ALA A 239 -2.58 6.77 -17.46
N SER A 240 -3.76 6.17 -17.48
CA SER A 240 -5.02 6.78 -17.02
C SER A 240 -5.14 6.77 -15.49
N ASP A 241 -4.47 5.84 -14.83
CA ASP A 241 -4.48 5.69 -13.38
C ASP A 241 -3.61 6.72 -12.65
N LEU A 242 -2.53 7.18 -13.28
CA LEU A 242 -1.51 8.01 -12.63
C LEU A 242 -2.05 9.22 -11.91
N ALA A 243 -3.09 9.87 -12.46
CA ALA A 243 -3.74 11.01 -11.83
C ALA A 243 -4.53 10.63 -10.55
N ASN A 244 -4.91 9.35 -10.43
CA ASN A 244 -5.71 8.83 -9.33
C ASN A 244 -4.90 8.11 -8.26
N VAL A 245 -3.58 8.03 -8.41
CA VAL A 245 -2.67 7.45 -7.40
C VAL A 245 -2.65 8.32 -6.14
N ARG A 246 -2.99 7.73 -5.01
CA ARG A 246 -3.06 8.37 -3.68
C ARG A 246 -2.18 7.61 -2.71
N PRO A 247 -0.96 8.10 -2.43
CA PRO A 247 -0.04 7.47 -1.50
C PRO A 247 -0.17 8.03 -0.09
N ASP A 248 0.12 7.20 0.91
CA ASP A 248 0.52 7.63 2.26
C ASP A 248 1.62 6.70 2.79
N GLN A 249 2.59 7.25 3.54
CA GLN A 249 3.81 6.56 3.92
C GLN A 249 3.90 6.29 5.41
N SER A 250 4.26 5.05 5.78
CA SER A 250 4.73 4.68 7.12
C SER A 250 6.10 4.02 7.03
N ALA A 251 7.13 4.65 7.58
CA ALA A 251 8.51 4.16 7.56
C ALA A 251 8.96 3.73 6.14
N ASP A 252 9.22 2.45 5.93
CA ASP A 252 9.71 1.89 4.67
C ASP A 252 8.59 1.49 3.69
N VAL A 253 7.33 1.73 4.03
CA VAL A 253 6.18 1.31 3.23
C VAL A 253 5.33 2.50 2.81
N ILE A 254 5.07 2.62 1.52
CA ILE A 254 4.04 3.52 0.98
C ILE A 254 2.82 2.67 0.65
N TYR A 255 1.69 2.98 1.28
CA TYR A 255 0.39 2.43 0.93
C TYR A 255 -0.21 3.25 -0.20
N VAL A 256 -0.74 2.60 -1.22
CA VAL A 256 -1.23 3.26 -2.43
C VAL A 256 -2.66 2.85 -2.71
N ALA A 257 -3.56 3.82 -2.74
CA ALA A 257 -4.90 3.70 -3.28
C ALA A 257 -4.93 4.22 -4.72
N CYS A 258 -5.73 3.58 -5.56
CA CYS A 258 -6.06 4.08 -6.89
C CYS A 258 -7.49 3.63 -7.21
N VAL A 259 -8.32 4.55 -7.65
CA VAL A 259 -9.71 4.23 -7.99
C VAL A 259 -9.74 3.10 -9.04
N ASP A 260 -10.67 2.16 -8.89
CA ASP A 260 -10.86 0.98 -9.75
C ASP A 260 -9.68 -0.02 -9.82
N THR A 261 -8.62 0.19 -9.02
CA THR A 261 -7.48 -0.71 -8.91
C THR A 261 -7.32 -1.19 -7.47
N GLN A 262 -7.01 -2.49 -7.28
CA GLN A 262 -6.68 -3.03 -5.95
C GLN A 262 -5.61 -2.18 -5.25
N GLN A 263 -5.66 -2.11 -3.93
CA GLN A 263 -4.63 -1.43 -3.13
C GLN A 263 -3.28 -2.12 -3.28
N TYR A 264 -2.21 -1.34 -3.27
CA TYR A 264 -0.83 -1.81 -3.34
C TYR A 264 0.03 -1.18 -2.24
N LYS A 265 1.18 -1.81 -2.02
CA LYS A 265 2.26 -1.27 -1.19
C LYS A 265 3.51 -1.14 -2.07
N ILE A 266 4.22 -0.03 -1.90
CA ILE A 266 5.59 0.12 -2.39
C ILE A 266 6.49 -0.01 -1.17
N GLU A 267 7.33 -1.04 -1.14
CA GLU A 267 8.18 -1.36 0.01
C GLU A 267 9.64 -1.12 -0.34
N ARG A 268 10.32 -0.31 0.47
CA ARG A 268 11.77 -0.21 0.43
C ARG A 268 12.36 -1.31 1.31
N ARG A 269 13.01 -2.30 0.71
CA ARG A 269 13.69 -3.39 1.42
C ARG A 269 15.12 -3.04 1.79
N ALA A 270 15.76 -2.17 1.00
CA ALA A 270 17.05 -1.53 1.24
C ALA A 270 17.16 -0.30 0.32
N THR A 271 18.23 0.48 0.44
CA THR A 271 18.43 1.67 -0.40
C THR A 271 18.30 1.37 -1.89
N ARG A 272 18.76 0.19 -2.34
CA ARG A 272 18.73 -0.25 -3.74
C ARG A 272 17.79 -1.44 -3.98
N SER A 273 16.90 -1.77 -3.02
CA SER A 273 15.97 -2.89 -3.09
C SER A 273 14.55 -2.40 -2.85
N TRP A 274 13.66 -2.63 -3.83
CA TRP A 274 12.30 -2.12 -3.83
C TRP A 274 11.32 -3.18 -4.30
N SER A 275 10.11 -3.13 -3.77
CA SER A 275 9.03 -4.05 -4.14
C SER A 275 7.74 -3.29 -4.38
N VAL A 276 6.94 -3.78 -5.31
CA VAL A 276 5.55 -3.34 -5.53
C VAL A 276 4.66 -4.55 -5.34
N VAL A 277 3.91 -4.57 -4.24
CA VAL A 277 3.14 -5.72 -3.81
C VAL A 277 1.69 -5.36 -3.55
N LYS A 278 0.79 -6.31 -3.74
CA LYS A 278 -0.62 -6.14 -3.40
C LYS A 278 -0.79 -5.95 -1.88
N PHE A 279 -1.74 -5.14 -1.52
CA PHE A 279 -2.25 -5.09 -0.16
C PHE A 279 -3.36 -6.14 -0.04
N GLU A 280 -3.08 -7.23 0.67
CA GLU A 280 -3.97 -8.41 0.76
C GLU A 280 -4.24 -8.78 2.22
N PRO A 281 -5.07 -8.02 2.95
CA PRO A 281 -5.45 -8.37 4.31
C PRO A 281 -6.16 -9.73 4.33
N GLU A 282 -5.93 -10.53 5.37
CA GLU A 282 -6.47 -11.89 5.46
C GLU A 282 -7.74 -11.98 6.32
N ASP A 283 -8.09 -10.93 7.05
CA ASP A 283 -9.10 -10.94 8.11
C ASP A 283 -10.24 -9.92 7.92
N GLY A 284 -10.32 -9.27 6.77
CA GLY A 284 -11.37 -8.32 6.43
C GLY A 284 -10.87 -7.11 5.63
N PRO A 285 -11.63 -6.01 5.59
CA PRO A 285 -12.94 -5.77 6.20
C PRO A 285 -14.10 -6.48 5.47
N PHE A 286 -15.14 -6.80 6.21
CA PHE A 286 -16.33 -7.45 5.68
C PHE A 286 -17.54 -6.50 5.62
N ARG A 287 -18.51 -6.87 4.79
CA ARG A 287 -19.84 -6.27 4.73
C ARG A 287 -20.72 -6.87 5.83
N THR A 288 -21.93 -6.35 5.96
CA THR A 288 -22.94 -6.93 6.84
C THR A 288 -23.22 -8.39 6.45
N ALA A 289 -23.35 -9.24 7.44
CA ALA A 289 -23.69 -10.65 7.26
C ALA A 289 -24.95 -10.85 6.40
N ASN A 290 -24.99 -11.97 5.69
CA ASN A 290 -26.14 -12.35 4.89
C ASN A 290 -27.40 -12.41 5.77
N ALA A 291 -28.47 -11.81 5.31
CA ALA A 291 -29.78 -11.84 5.96
C ALA A 291 -30.80 -12.72 5.20
N GLY A 292 -30.36 -13.37 4.13
CA GLY A 292 -31.20 -14.23 3.29
C GLY A 292 -30.99 -15.71 3.59
N THR A 293 -31.64 -16.56 2.80
CA THR A 293 -31.58 -18.03 2.92
C THR A 293 -30.51 -18.67 2.02
N MET A 294 -29.70 -17.84 1.32
CA MET A 294 -28.61 -18.34 0.49
C MET A 294 -27.51 -18.92 1.39
N THR A 295 -27.06 -20.12 1.08
CA THR A 295 -25.99 -20.78 1.82
C THR A 295 -24.71 -20.85 1.00
N LEU A 296 -23.58 -20.84 1.73
CA LEU A 296 -22.26 -21.16 1.21
C LEU A 296 -21.73 -22.43 1.86
N THR A 297 -21.09 -23.29 1.07
CA THR A 297 -20.54 -24.58 1.52
C THR A 297 -19.08 -24.67 1.10
N PRO A 298 -18.10 -24.64 2.03
CA PRO A 298 -16.72 -24.92 1.73
C PRO A 298 -16.49 -26.42 1.48
N SER A 299 -15.56 -26.76 0.61
CA SER A 299 -15.21 -28.17 0.33
C SER A 299 -14.12 -28.73 1.23
N VAL A 300 -13.39 -27.86 1.93
CA VAL A 300 -12.27 -28.19 2.81
C VAL A 300 -12.31 -27.31 4.06
N LEU A 301 -11.68 -27.75 5.13
CA LEU A 301 -11.52 -26.94 6.35
C LEU A 301 -10.34 -25.98 6.25
N SER A 302 -9.23 -26.39 5.60
CA SER A 302 -8.02 -25.59 5.43
C SER A 302 -7.40 -25.87 4.06
N GLY A 303 -6.41 -25.08 3.66
CA GLY A 303 -5.71 -25.27 2.40
C GLY A 303 -6.46 -24.74 1.18
N ASN A 304 -6.25 -25.37 0.04
CA ASN A 304 -6.93 -25.01 -1.21
C ASN A 304 -8.17 -25.88 -1.44
N GLY A 305 -9.27 -25.24 -1.82
CA GLY A 305 -10.54 -25.94 -2.05
C GLY A 305 -11.47 -25.16 -2.97
N SER A 306 -12.76 -25.39 -2.77
CA SER A 306 -13.82 -24.67 -3.47
C SER A 306 -14.90 -24.19 -2.50
N LEU A 307 -15.62 -23.13 -2.90
CA LEU A 307 -16.79 -22.62 -2.19
C LEU A 307 -17.99 -22.71 -3.13
N THR A 308 -19.04 -23.41 -2.66
CA THR A 308 -20.25 -23.61 -3.43
C THR A 308 -21.38 -22.76 -2.86
N SER A 309 -22.12 -22.07 -3.73
CA SER A 309 -23.34 -21.32 -3.37
C SER A 309 -24.58 -22.11 -3.74
N SER A 310 -25.61 -22.04 -2.89
CA SER A 310 -26.92 -22.67 -3.17
C SER A 310 -27.68 -22.03 -4.33
N VAL A 311 -27.29 -20.86 -4.78
CA VAL A 311 -27.88 -20.13 -5.91
C VAL A 311 -26.79 -19.55 -6.84
N ASN A 312 -27.16 -19.10 -8.03
CA ASN A 312 -26.25 -18.43 -8.95
C ASN A 312 -25.87 -17.04 -8.42
N PHE A 313 -24.72 -16.93 -7.75
CA PHE A 313 -24.29 -15.75 -7.01
C PHE A 313 -22.91 -15.24 -7.44
N PHE A 314 -21.92 -16.13 -7.61
CA PHE A 314 -20.54 -15.74 -7.90
C PHE A 314 -20.38 -15.13 -9.28
N ARG A 315 -19.37 -14.30 -9.44
CA ARG A 315 -18.96 -13.61 -10.66
C ARG A 315 -17.45 -13.72 -10.83
N SER A 316 -16.94 -13.58 -12.05
CA SER A 316 -15.49 -13.52 -12.30
C SER A 316 -14.81 -12.37 -11.54
N THR A 317 -15.53 -11.28 -11.32
CA THR A 317 -15.10 -10.11 -10.55
C THR A 317 -15.05 -10.31 -9.03
N HIS A 318 -15.39 -11.50 -8.53
CA HIS A 318 -15.14 -11.88 -7.12
C HIS A 318 -13.74 -12.51 -6.92
N VAL A 319 -12.96 -12.76 -7.96
CA VAL A 319 -11.57 -13.25 -7.80
C VAL A 319 -10.77 -12.23 -6.97
N GLY A 320 -10.08 -12.70 -5.92
CA GLY A 320 -9.40 -11.86 -4.93
C GLY A 320 -10.27 -11.42 -3.74
N ALA A 321 -11.60 -11.55 -3.82
CA ALA A 321 -12.50 -11.19 -2.73
C ALA A 321 -12.38 -12.17 -1.55
N LEU A 322 -12.53 -11.63 -0.33
CA LEU A 322 -12.66 -12.40 0.89
C LEU A 322 -14.12 -12.87 1.08
N PHE A 323 -14.28 -14.05 1.65
CA PHE A 323 -15.54 -14.54 2.18
C PHE A 323 -15.31 -15.14 3.55
N ALA A 324 -16.16 -14.80 4.49
CA ALA A 324 -16.22 -15.46 5.80
C ALA A 324 -17.49 -16.32 5.88
N VAL A 325 -17.35 -17.51 6.40
CA VAL A 325 -18.47 -18.44 6.62
C VAL A 325 -18.40 -18.93 8.06
N THR A 326 -19.50 -18.74 8.80
CA THR A 326 -19.61 -19.15 10.18
C THR A 326 -20.39 -20.47 10.24
N SER A 327 -19.81 -21.49 10.87
CA SER A 327 -20.48 -22.77 11.14
C SER A 327 -20.89 -22.87 12.61
N THR A 328 -22.08 -23.42 12.87
CA THR A 328 -22.47 -23.80 14.23
C THR A 328 -21.86 -25.15 14.56
N GLY A 329 -21.16 -25.23 15.68
CA GLY A 329 -20.38 -26.40 16.03
C GLY A 329 -19.14 -26.59 15.15
N GLN A 330 -18.38 -27.65 15.42
CA GLN A 330 -17.15 -27.97 14.69
C GLN A 330 -17.09 -29.51 14.51
N SER A 331 -16.60 -29.94 13.35
CA SER A 331 -16.31 -31.35 13.12
C SER A 331 -15.05 -31.45 12.27
N VAL A 332 -14.02 -32.08 12.81
CA VAL A 332 -12.75 -32.31 12.14
C VAL A 332 -12.48 -33.81 12.00
N LEU A 333 -12.02 -34.20 10.82
CA LEU A 333 -11.73 -35.59 10.49
C LEU A 333 -10.31 -35.70 9.95
N LYS A 334 -9.61 -36.77 10.31
CA LYS A 334 -8.32 -37.14 9.71
C LYS A 334 -8.22 -38.66 9.60
N ASP A 335 -7.89 -39.12 8.42
CA ASP A 335 -7.41 -40.48 8.20
C ASP A 335 -5.90 -40.50 8.51
N MET A 336 -5.53 -41.18 9.59
CA MET A 336 -4.17 -41.32 10.10
C MET A 336 -3.47 -42.50 9.45
N THR A 337 -2.43 -42.26 8.69
CA THR A 337 -1.71 -43.27 7.89
C THR A 337 -0.22 -43.31 8.20
N ILE A 338 0.26 -42.36 9.00
CA ILE A 338 1.64 -42.31 9.48
C ILE A 338 1.71 -41.85 10.95
N VAL A 339 2.85 -42.01 11.56
CA VAL A 339 3.12 -41.47 12.90
C VAL A 339 3.09 -39.94 12.84
N LEU A 340 2.57 -39.29 13.89
CA LEU A 340 2.38 -37.87 14.03
C LEU A 340 1.27 -37.25 13.14
N ASP A 341 0.54 -38.06 12.35
CA ASP A 341 -0.72 -37.57 11.77
C ASP A 341 -1.64 -37.05 12.87
N ALA A 342 -2.21 -35.85 12.67
CA ALA A 342 -3.11 -35.21 13.61
C ALA A 342 -4.36 -34.68 12.89
N THR A 343 -5.48 -34.63 13.59
CA THR A 343 -6.66 -33.87 13.15
C THR A 343 -6.32 -32.37 13.17
N ASN A 344 -7.08 -31.57 12.42
CA ASN A 344 -7.17 -30.14 12.75
C ASN A 344 -7.68 -30.01 14.20
N SER A 345 -7.43 -28.84 14.80
CA SER A 345 -7.92 -28.55 16.14
C SER A 345 -9.41 -28.17 16.12
N ILE A 346 -10.11 -28.48 17.20
CA ILE A 346 -11.39 -27.86 17.55
C ILE A 346 -11.17 -26.83 18.66
N LEU A 347 -11.88 -25.70 18.58
CA LEU A 347 -11.90 -24.67 19.60
C LEU A 347 -13.00 -24.99 20.62
N VAL A 348 -12.64 -25.06 21.91
CA VAL A 348 -13.55 -25.27 23.02
C VAL A 348 -13.50 -24.07 23.95
N GLU A 349 -14.67 -23.44 24.14
CA GLU A 349 -14.83 -22.24 24.97
C GLU A 349 -16.19 -22.30 25.72
N GLY A 350 -16.48 -21.28 26.52
CA GLY A 350 -17.72 -21.19 27.28
C GLY A 350 -17.68 -21.87 28.64
N THR A 351 -18.85 -22.23 29.14
CA THR A 351 -19.03 -22.90 30.45
C THR A 351 -19.06 -24.41 30.29
N SER A 352 -19.00 -25.15 31.39
CA SER A 352 -18.98 -26.61 31.40
C SER A 352 -20.14 -27.28 30.64
N THR A 353 -21.25 -26.58 30.44
CA THR A 353 -22.38 -27.07 29.64
C THR A 353 -22.12 -27.08 28.14
N ASP A 354 -21.20 -26.21 27.67
CA ASP A 354 -20.92 -25.98 26.25
C ASP A 354 -19.63 -26.63 25.81
N ARG A 355 -18.85 -27.22 26.74
CA ARG A 355 -17.49 -27.69 26.50
C ARG A 355 -17.38 -29.18 26.16
N ALA A 356 -18.52 -29.89 26.13
CA ALA A 356 -18.52 -31.30 25.80
C ALA A 356 -18.34 -31.55 24.31
N PHE A 357 -17.35 -32.35 23.92
CA PHE A 357 -17.13 -32.79 22.55
C PHE A 357 -16.99 -34.32 22.47
N THR A 358 -17.24 -34.84 21.27
CA THR A 358 -17.18 -36.28 20.99
C THR A 358 -15.89 -36.63 20.28
N ILE A 359 -15.23 -37.66 20.72
CA ILE A 359 -14.11 -38.36 20.11
C ILE A 359 -14.65 -39.62 19.47
N ASP A 360 -14.44 -39.80 18.17
CA ASP A 360 -14.83 -41.00 17.44
C ASP A 360 -13.61 -41.55 16.68
N LEU A 361 -13.22 -42.76 17.00
CA LEU A 361 -12.07 -43.47 16.45
C LEU A 361 -12.51 -44.79 15.86
N SER A 362 -12.25 -45.00 14.59
CA SER A 362 -12.56 -46.24 13.86
C SER A 362 -11.37 -46.73 13.06
N GLY A 363 -11.29 -48.02 12.82
CA GLY A 363 -10.16 -48.66 12.15
C GLY A 363 -8.86 -48.67 12.98
N LEU A 364 -8.95 -48.46 14.29
CA LEU A 364 -7.83 -48.50 15.23
C LEU A 364 -7.59 -49.91 15.79
N SER A 365 -8.67 -50.67 15.98
CA SER A 365 -8.60 -52.01 16.57
C SER A 365 -7.76 -52.97 15.74
N GLY A 366 -6.75 -53.58 16.37
CA GLY A 366 -5.88 -54.58 15.76
C GLY A 366 -4.77 -54.07 14.87
N THR A 367 -4.63 -52.76 14.72
CA THR A 367 -3.57 -52.13 13.88
C THR A 367 -2.23 -51.97 14.62
N GLY A 368 -2.24 -51.94 15.95
CA GLY A 368 -1.07 -51.59 16.78
C GLY A 368 -0.82 -50.08 16.85
N ASN A 369 -1.69 -49.26 16.27
CA ASN A 369 -1.63 -47.81 16.35
C ASN A 369 -2.07 -47.31 17.73
N THR A 370 -1.62 -46.13 18.13
CA THR A 370 -2.07 -45.43 19.34
C THR A 370 -2.41 -44.00 19.00
N VAL A 371 -3.66 -43.63 19.32
CA VAL A 371 -4.11 -42.22 19.16
C VAL A 371 -4.28 -41.62 20.54
N ILE A 372 -3.81 -40.39 20.72
CA ILE A 372 -3.92 -39.60 21.95
C ILE A 372 -4.67 -38.31 21.71
N LEU A 373 -5.38 -37.83 22.75
CA LEU A 373 -5.90 -36.47 22.76
C LEU A 373 -4.83 -35.49 23.24
N GLN A 374 -4.65 -34.42 22.50
CA GLN A 374 -3.81 -33.30 22.90
C GLN A 374 -4.63 -32.04 23.10
N ARG A 375 -4.17 -31.14 23.97
CA ARG A 375 -4.71 -29.80 24.16
C ARG A 375 -3.64 -28.73 23.98
N SER A 376 -4.08 -27.53 23.62
CA SER A 376 -3.25 -26.34 23.49
C SER A 376 -4.05 -25.11 23.96
N PHE A 377 -3.35 -24.07 24.48
CA PHE A 377 -3.95 -22.77 24.80
C PHE A 377 -3.59 -21.70 23.73
N ASP A 378 -2.70 -22.02 22.81
CA ASP A 378 -2.19 -21.12 21.77
C ASP A 378 -2.30 -21.71 20.36
N ASP A 379 -2.94 -22.88 20.21
CA ASP A 379 -3.05 -23.69 18.98
C ASP A 379 -1.68 -24.05 18.33
N ALA A 380 -0.60 -23.84 19.05
CA ALA A 380 0.79 -24.09 18.59
C ALA A 380 1.51 -25.08 19.51
N THR A 381 1.44 -24.89 20.83
CA THR A 381 2.12 -25.73 21.82
C THR A 381 1.20 -26.81 22.34
N TRP A 382 1.44 -28.07 22.02
CA TRP A 382 0.56 -29.21 22.29
C TRP A 382 1.01 -30.07 23.44
N VAL A 383 0.10 -30.38 24.35
CA VAL A 383 0.35 -31.25 25.51
C VAL A 383 -0.70 -32.39 25.54
N ALA A 384 -0.23 -33.60 25.76
CA ALA A 384 -1.14 -34.78 25.89
C ALA A 384 -2.07 -34.60 27.08
N VAL A 385 -3.35 -34.92 26.87
CA VAL A 385 -4.34 -34.97 27.94
C VAL A 385 -4.20 -36.29 28.69
N SER A 386 -3.95 -36.22 30.00
CA SER A 386 -3.71 -37.41 30.84
C SER A 386 -4.91 -38.37 30.79
N GLY A 387 -4.63 -39.66 30.57
CA GLY A 387 -5.65 -40.70 30.52
C GLY A 387 -6.50 -40.75 29.24
N LYS A 388 -6.15 -39.97 28.22
CA LYS A 388 -6.83 -39.94 26.92
C LYS A 388 -5.94 -40.51 25.84
N SER A 389 -5.86 -41.84 25.79
CA SER A 389 -5.07 -42.61 24.82
C SER A 389 -5.84 -43.90 24.47
N TRP A 390 -5.94 -44.20 23.18
CA TRP A 390 -6.70 -45.32 22.65
C TRP A 390 -5.84 -46.21 21.75
N THR A 391 -6.04 -47.50 21.84
CA THR A 391 -5.43 -48.54 20.99
C THR A 391 -6.50 -49.41 20.30
N VAL A 392 -7.77 -49.10 20.53
CA VAL A 392 -8.96 -49.78 19.95
C VAL A 392 -9.96 -48.71 19.55
N ASP A 393 -10.89 -49.09 18.67
CA ASP A 393 -11.99 -48.22 18.26
C ASP A 393 -12.76 -47.72 19.48
N ALA A 394 -13.14 -46.44 19.46
CA ALA A 394 -13.80 -45.81 20.60
C ALA A 394 -14.71 -44.67 20.15
N VAL A 395 -15.86 -44.55 20.81
CA VAL A 395 -16.70 -43.35 20.74
C VAL A 395 -16.87 -42.84 22.17
N GLU A 396 -16.35 -41.65 22.46
CA GLU A 396 -16.33 -41.11 23.82
C GLU A 396 -16.69 -39.63 23.82
N SER A 397 -17.50 -39.19 24.78
CA SER A 397 -17.71 -37.76 25.05
C SER A 397 -16.73 -37.31 26.13
N TYR A 398 -16.06 -36.16 25.89
CA TYR A 398 -15.13 -35.57 26.84
C TYR A 398 -15.50 -34.11 27.12
N ASN A 399 -15.45 -33.76 28.40
CA ASN A 399 -15.59 -32.37 28.88
C ASN A 399 -14.39 -32.06 29.78
N ASP A 400 -13.72 -30.98 29.50
CA ASP A 400 -12.48 -30.59 30.20
C ASP A 400 -12.72 -29.82 31.51
N ALA A 401 -13.94 -29.34 31.73
CA ALA A 401 -14.35 -28.52 32.88
C ALA A 401 -13.50 -27.25 33.09
N LEU A 402 -12.89 -26.72 32.02
CA LEU A 402 -12.08 -25.51 32.07
C LEU A 402 -12.93 -24.27 31.72
N ASP A 403 -13.91 -23.96 32.57
CA ASP A 403 -14.86 -22.88 32.37
C ASP A 403 -14.19 -21.54 32.00
N ASN A 404 -14.73 -20.85 30.99
CA ASN A 404 -14.29 -19.54 30.51
C ASN A 404 -12.84 -19.48 30.03
N GLN A 405 -12.27 -20.65 29.66
CA GLN A 405 -10.96 -20.70 29.01
C GLN A 405 -11.12 -21.10 27.54
N ILE A 406 -10.31 -20.50 26.69
CA ILE A 406 -10.15 -20.90 25.29
C ILE A 406 -9.11 -22.01 25.23
N VAL A 407 -9.52 -23.21 24.77
CA VAL A 407 -8.65 -24.37 24.67
C VAL A 407 -8.87 -25.05 23.32
N TYR A 408 -7.78 -25.40 22.68
CA TYR A 408 -7.78 -26.14 21.43
C TYR A 408 -7.52 -27.63 21.71
N TYR A 409 -8.24 -28.53 21.02
CA TYR A 409 -8.04 -29.96 21.11
C TYR A 409 -7.82 -30.58 19.74
N ARG A 410 -6.92 -31.58 19.68
CA ARG A 410 -6.69 -32.41 18.49
C ARG A 410 -6.42 -33.85 18.88
N LEU A 411 -6.64 -34.78 17.95
CA LEU A 411 -6.20 -36.16 18.04
C LEU A 411 -4.86 -36.31 17.29
N LEU A 412 -3.92 -37.06 17.89
CA LEU A 412 -2.61 -37.31 17.33
C LEU A 412 -2.34 -38.83 17.30
N CYS A 413 -1.88 -39.33 16.15
CA CYS A 413 -1.33 -40.69 16.06
C CYS A 413 0.08 -40.71 16.68
N SER A 414 0.19 -41.11 17.94
CA SER A 414 1.46 -41.11 18.67
C SER A 414 2.30 -42.36 18.38
N VAL A 415 1.67 -43.48 17.98
CA VAL A 415 2.30 -44.69 17.49
C VAL A 415 1.57 -45.12 16.24
N TYR A 416 2.30 -45.38 15.18
CA TYR A 416 1.73 -45.93 13.95
C TYR A 416 2.44 -47.27 13.62
N ALA A 417 1.69 -48.31 13.41
CA ALA A 417 2.17 -49.62 13.02
C ALA A 417 1.65 -50.07 11.65
N ALA A 418 0.34 -49.93 11.39
CA ALA A 418 -0.26 -50.35 10.12
C ALA A 418 -1.69 -49.81 9.94
N GLY A 419 -2.20 -49.90 8.70
CA GLY A 419 -3.60 -49.61 8.35
C GLY A 419 -3.94 -48.14 8.33
N THR A 420 -5.22 -47.83 8.29
CA THR A 420 -5.77 -46.46 8.37
C THR A 420 -6.67 -46.34 9.57
N THR A 421 -6.41 -45.38 10.44
CA THR A 421 -7.27 -45.03 11.58
C THR A 421 -8.01 -43.74 11.25
N THR A 422 -9.34 -43.78 11.19
CA THR A 422 -10.14 -42.58 11.03
C THR A 422 -10.43 -41.97 12.41
N ALA A 423 -10.02 -40.74 12.60
CA ALA A 423 -10.17 -39.99 13.84
C ALA A 423 -11.06 -38.76 13.62
N ILE A 424 -12.12 -38.62 14.41
CA ILE A 424 -13.06 -37.50 14.31
C ILE A 424 -13.23 -36.85 15.70
N LEU A 425 -13.17 -35.52 15.72
CA LEU A 425 -13.59 -34.69 16.85
C LEU A 425 -14.82 -33.87 16.46
N THR A 426 -15.86 -33.88 17.25
CA THR A 426 -17.09 -33.13 17.00
C THR A 426 -17.56 -32.42 18.27
N ILE A 427 -17.75 -31.11 18.17
CA ILE A 427 -18.43 -30.29 19.16
C ILE A 427 -19.65 -29.65 18.50
N THR A 428 -20.81 -29.68 19.13
CA THR A 428 -22.08 -29.18 18.57
C THR A 428 -22.44 -27.79 19.05
N THR A 429 -21.73 -27.30 20.05
CA THR A 429 -21.87 -25.95 20.62
C THR A 429 -20.79 -24.99 20.06
N GLY A 430 -20.99 -23.69 20.28
CA GLY A 430 -20.08 -22.66 19.77
C GLY A 430 -20.26 -22.42 18.26
N SER A 431 -19.47 -21.49 17.76
CA SER A 431 -19.43 -21.17 16.33
C SER A 431 -17.99 -20.86 15.89
N VAL A 432 -17.60 -21.32 14.71
CA VAL A 432 -16.30 -21.02 14.12
C VAL A 432 -16.50 -20.26 12.83
N ARG A 433 -15.85 -19.10 12.75
CA ARG A 433 -15.82 -18.26 11.58
C ARG A 433 -14.52 -18.50 10.81
N GLY A 434 -14.63 -19.23 9.71
CA GLY A 434 -13.55 -19.42 8.75
C GLY A 434 -13.54 -18.31 7.71
N ILE A 435 -12.36 -18.05 7.13
CA ILE A 435 -12.15 -17.01 6.12
C ILE A 435 -11.41 -17.62 4.93
N CYS A 436 -11.86 -17.29 3.71
CA CYS A 436 -11.18 -17.67 2.48
C CYS A 436 -11.10 -16.49 1.52
N ARG A 437 -10.14 -16.58 0.59
CA ARG A 437 -10.03 -15.71 -0.60
C ARG A 437 -10.37 -16.51 -1.85
N ILE A 438 -11.14 -15.91 -2.75
CA ILE A 438 -11.46 -16.52 -4.03
C ILE A 438 -10.23 -16.45 -4.92
N THR A 439 -9.77 -17.61 -5.42
CA THR A 439 -8.59 -17.75 -6.28
C THR A 439 -8.92 -17.99 -7.75
N GLY A 440 -10.16 -18.38 -8.06
CA GLY A 440 -10.59 -18.66 -9.42
C GLY A 440 -12.09 -18.77 -9.56
N TYR A 441 -12.61 -18.39 -10.72
CA TYR A 441 -14.03 -18.46 -11.06
C TYR A 441 -14.30 -19.67 -11.97
N THR A 442 -15.16 -20.56 -11.53
CA THR A 442 -15.60 -21.74 -12.31
C THR A 442 -17.00 -21.54 -12.84
N GLY A 443 -17.87 -20.86 -12.10
CA GLY A 443 -19.26 -20.61 -12.47
C GLY A 443 -20.01 -19.83 -11.39
N GLY A 444 -21.24 -19.45 -11.66
CA GLY A 444 -22.05 -18.67 -10.73
C GLY A 444 -22.36 -19.35 -9.39
N THR A 445 -22.19 -20.67 -9.30
CA THR A 445 -22.40 -21.44 -8.07
C THR A 445 -21.12 -22.03 -7.50
N LEU A 446 -19.96 -21.91 -8.17
CA LEU A 446 -18.73 -22.59 -7.76
C LEU A 446 -17.52 -21.69 -8.04
N VAL A 447 -16.68 -21.51 -7.03
CA VAL A 447 -15.39 -20.81 -7.11
C VAL A 447 -14.29 -21.61 -6.43
N GLY A 448 -13.05 -21.44 -6.90
CA GLY A 448 -11.86 -21.91 -6.21
C GLY A 448 -11.49 -20.96 -5.08
N ILE A 449 -11.02 -21.52 -3.96
CA ILE A 449 -10.62 -20.74 -2.77
C ILE A 449 -9.27 -21.20 -2.23
N GLU A 450 -8.60 -20.29 -1.54
CA GLU A 450 -7.61 -20.57 -0.52
C GLU A 450 -8.17 -20.20 0.85
N VAL A 451 -8.01 -21.09 1.81
CA VAL A 451 -8.48 -20.87 3.18
C VAL A 451 -7.39 -20.11 3.94
N LEU A 452 -7.75 -18.97 4.49
CA LEU A 452 -6.86 -18.08 5.26
C LEU A 452 -7.02 -18.33 6.77
N LYS A 453 -8.25 -18.60 7.22
CA LYS A 453 -8.58 -19.03 8.57
C LYS A 453 -9.50 -20.24 8.46
N ALA A 454 -9.14 -21.32 9.14
CA ALA A 454 -9.85 -22.60 9.02
C ALA A 454 -11.36 -22.50 9.27
N PHE A 455 -12.13 -23.21 8.46
CA PHE A 455 -13.57 -23.37 8.67
C PHE A 455 -13.84 -24.37 9.81
N GLY A 456 -14.94 -24.18 10.53
CA GLY A 456 -15.36 -25.12 11.56
C GLY A 456 -16.02 -26.39 11.01
N ALA A 457 -16.61 -26.30 9.81
CA ALA A 457 -17.27 -27.44 9.15
C ALA A 457 -17.32 -27.26 7.63
N ILE A 458 -17.49 -28.36 6.90
CA ILE A 458 -17.72 -28.38 5.44
C ILE A 458 -19.21 -28.49 5.10
N SER A 459 -20.06 -27.94 5.94
CA SER A 459 -21.53 -27.93 5.78
C SER A 459 -22.00 -26.59 5.22
N ALA A 460 -23.22 -26.59 4.67
CA ALA A 460 -23.86 -25.37 4.19
C ALA A 460 -24.21 -24.46 5.38
N SER A 461 -23.87 -23.17 5.24
CA SER A 461 -24.19 -22.12 6.21
C SER A 461 -24.82 -20.93 5.52
N ASP A 462 -25.85 -20.34 6.10
CA ASP A 462 -26.46 -19.07 5.71
C ASP A 462 -25.85 -17.88 6.48
N ASP A 463 -25.03 -18.15 7.51
CA ASP A 463 -24.23 -17.12 8.20
C ASP A 463 -22.89 -16.96 7.50
N TRP A 464 -22.84 -16.00 6.57
CA TRP A 464 -21.65 -15.68 5.80
C TRP A 464 -21.58 -14.17 5.51
N GLU A 465 -20.36 -13.69 5.28
CA GLU A 465 -20.06 -12.30 4.97
C GLU A 465 -19.17 -12.22 3.73
N GLU A 466 -19.42 -11.20 2.89
CA GLU A 466 -18.58 -10.85 1.74
C GLU A 466 -17.58 -9.76 2.12
N GLY A 467 -16.36 -9.85 1.66
CA GLY A 467 -15.36 -8.79 1.79
C GLY A 467 -15.82 -7.49 1.15
N ARG A 468 -15.38 -6.37 1.69
CA ARG A 468 -15.76 -5.04 1.18
C ARG A 468 -15.11 -4.71 -0.15
N TRP A 469 -13.96 -5.31 -0.47
CA TRP A 469 -13.13 -4.96 -1.60
C TRP A 469 -13.03 -6.09 -2.61
N SER A 470 -13.31 -5.79 -3.84
CA SER A 470 -13.14 -6.66 -5.02
C SER A 470 -13.42 -5.85 -6.28
N ASP A 471 -13.10 -6.40 -7.47
CA ASP A 471 -13.51 -5.78 -8.74
C ASP A 471 -15.04 -5.65 -8.87
N TYR A 472 -15.79 -6.49 -8.16
CA TYR A 472 -17.25 -6.39 -8.11
C TYR A 472 -17.74 -5.26 -7.18
N ARG A 473 -17.13 -5.08 -6.03
CA ARG A 473 -17.54 -4.09 -5.03
C ARG A 473 -16.85 -2.74 -5.20
N GLY A 474 -15.74 -2.74 -5.91
CA GLY A 474 -14.82 -1.62 -6.08
C GLY A 474 -13.74 -1.58 -5.01
N TRP A 475 -12.73 -0.79 -5.28
CA TRP A 475 -11.55 -0.62 -4.47
C TRP A 475 -11.53 0.77 -3.82
N PRO A 476 -10.79 0.97 -2.73
CA PRO A 476 -10.60 2.29 -2.12
C PRO A 476 -9.93 3.28 -3.08
N SER A 477 -10.37 4.51 -3.04
CA SER A 477 -9.82 5.60 -3.85
C SER A 477 -8.85 6.50 -3.08
N SER A 478 -8.75 6.33 -1.76
CA SER A 478 -7.87 7.12 -0.91
C SER A 478 -7.38 6.32 0.29
N VAL A 479 -6.19 6.68 0.80
CA VAL A 479 -5.53 6.09 1.96
C VAL A 479 -5.00 7.18 2.88
N ALA A 480 -4.97 6.94 4.19
CA ALA A 480 -4.32 7.80 5.17
C ALA A 480 -3.93 7.03 6.43
N LEU A 481 -2.83 7.44 7.05
CA LEU A 481 -2.41 7.00 8.38
C LEU A 481 -2.87 8.02 9.42
N TYR A 482 -3.69 7.59 10.36
CA TYR A 482 -4.22 8.47 11.39
C TYR A 482 -4.54 7.71 12.68
N GLY A 483 -4.10 8.24 13.81
CA GLY A 483 -4.42 7.69 15.14
C GLY A 483 -3.97 6.23 15.34
N GLY A 484 -2.78 5.85 14.84
CA GLY A 484 -2.25 4.49 14.95
C GLY A 484 -2.95 3.47 14.04
N ARG A 485 -3.72 3.91 13.05
CA ARG A 485 -4.46 3.05 12.12
C ARG A 485 -4.19 3.41 10.68
N LEU A 486 -4.26 2.42 9.81
CA LEU A 486 -4.33 2.62 8.37
C LEU A 486 -5.79 2.72 7.94
N TRP A 487 -6.13 3.81 7.28
CA TRP A 487 -7.48 4.09 6.80
C TRP A 487 -7.56 3.99 5.30
N TRP A 488 -8.59 3.29 4.82
CA TRP A 488 -8.96 3.24 3.41
C TRP A 488 -10.36 3.79 3.25
N ALA A 489 -10.54 4.67 2.29
CA ALA A 489 -11.84 5.21 1.95
C ALA A 489 -12.11 5.07 0.45
N GLY A 490 -13.35 4.77 0.10
CA GLY A 490 -13.79 4.68 -1.28
C GLY A 490 -15.30 4.57 -1.37
N LYS A 491 -15.87 5.11 -2.43
CA LYS A 491 -17.32 5.24 -2.55
C LYS A 491 -17.89 5.92 -1.29
N ASP A 492 -18.80 5.25 -0.61
CA ASP A 492 -19.51 5.76 0.56
C ASP A 492 -19.00 5.19 1.89
N ASN A 493 -17.83 4.53 1.91
CA ASN A 493 -17.38 3.85 3.12
C ASN A 493 -15.94 4.18 3.50
N VAL A 494 -15.68 4.07 4.81
CA VAL A 494 -14.38 4.30 5.43
C VAL A 494 -14.06 3.11 6.33
N ASN A 495 -12.86 2.55 6.20
CA ASN A 495 -12.40 1.39 6.95
C ASN A 495 -11.04 1.72 7.58
N GLY A 496 -10.97 1.65 8.91
CA GLY A 496 -9.74 1.78 9.69
C GLY A 496 -9.30 0.42 10.21
N SER A 497 -8.01 0.13 10.11
CA SER A 497 -7.41 -1.11 10.61
C SER A 497 -7.53 -1.27 12.12
N VAL A 498 -7.17 -2.42 12.64
CA VAL A 498 -6.81 -2.62 14.05
C VAL A 498 -5.73 -1.62 14.45
N SER A 499 -5.76 -1.11 15.69
CA SER A 499 -4.75 -0.20 16.19
C SER A 499 -3.37 -0.85 16.14
N ASP A 500 -2.40 -0.15 15.55
CA ASP A 500 -1.02 -0.61 15.28
C ASP A 500 -0.89 -1.86 14.39
N GLY A 501 -2.03 -2.43 13.94
CA GLY A 501 -2.09 -3.55 13.01
C GLY A 501 -2.57 -3.09 11.63
N TYR A 502 -1.73 -2.41 10.85
CA TYR A 502 -2.12 -1.73 9.61
C TYR A 502 -2.71 -2.65 8.53
N GLU A 503 -2.40 -3.94 8.56
CA GLU A 503 -2.90 -4.91 7.59
C GLU A 503 -4.01 -5.81 8.17
N SER A 504 -4.44 -5.59 9.43
CA SER A 504 -5.49 -6.36 10.09
C SER A 504 -6.80 -5.59 10.22
N TYR A 505 -7.89 -6.25 9.90
CA TYR A 505 -9.29 -5.81 10.07
C TYR A 505 -10.09 -6.83 10.90
N ASP A 506 -9.41 -7.60 11.75
CA ASP A 506 -10.03 -8.65 12.55
C ASP A 506 -11.02 -8.06 13.55
N HIS A 507 -12.30 -8.27 13.29
CA HIS A 507 -13.38 -7.81 14.16
C HIS A 507 -13.50 -8.60 15.47
N THR A 508 -12.75 -9.70 15.63
CA THR A 508 -12.65 -10.41 16.93
C THR A 508 -11.76 -9.65 17.92
N VAL A 509 -10.95 -8.70 17.44
CA VAL A 509 -10.28 -7.72 18.30
C VAL A 509 -11.33 -6.75 18.80
N ILE A 510 -11.77 -6.94 20.05
CA ILE A 510 -12.81 -6.14 20.70
C ILE A 510 -12.23 -4.93 21.42
N GLY A 511 -13.12 -3.98 21.78
CA GLY A 511 -12.74 -2.75 22.48
C GLY A 511 -12.15 -1.67 21.57
N ASP A 512 -11.36 -0.78 22.15
CA ASP A 512 -10.89 0.42 21.48
C ASP A 512 -9.88 0.14 20.36
N SER A 513 -9.18 -0.98 20.41
CA SER A 513 -8.20 -1.39 19.41
C SER A 513 -8.84 -2.03 18.18
N GLY A 514 -10.10 -2.45 18.24
CA GLY A 514 -10.80 -3.12 17.14
C GLY A 514 -10.86 -2.30 15.85
N PRO A 515 -11.09 -2.93 14.68
CA PRO A 515 -11.18 -2.25 13.40
C PRO A 515 -12.46 -1.40 13.32
N ILE A 516 -12.42 -0.35 12.53
CA ILE A 516 -13.53 0.58 12.33
C ILE A 516 -14.03 0.46 10.89
N SER A 517 -15.33 0.22 10.71
CA SER A 517 -15.97 0.23 9.39
C SER A 517 -17.27 1.01 9.45
N ARG A 518 -17.40 2.04 8.63
CA ARG A 518 -18.58 2.92 8.62
C ARG A 518 -18.94 3.33 7.21
N THR A 519 -20.24 3.45 6.98
CA THR A 519 -20.80 4.04 5.76
C THR A 519 -21.11 5.51 6.02
N ILE A 520 -20.83 6.38 5.05
CA ILE A 520 -21.14 7.80 5.08
C ILE A 520 -22.64 7.94 4.74
N GLY A 521 -23.45 8.21 5.76
CA GLY A 521 -24.92 8.24 5.63
C GLY A 521 -25.51 9.60 5.26
N SER A 522 -24.70 10.57 4.82
CA SER A 522 -25.18 11.95 4.58
C SER A 522 -24.79 12.45 3.19
N GLY A 523 -25.80 12.85 2.39
CA GLY A 523 -25.62 13.47 1.08
C GLY A 523 -25.19 12.48 -0.02
N PRO A 524 -25.04 12.96 -1.25
CA PRO A 524 -24.48 12.15 -2.32
C PRO A 524 -22.96 12.00 -2.09
N VAL A 525 -22.54 10.78 -1.81
CA VAL A 525 -21.12 10.41 -1.71
C VAL A 525 -20.86 9.38 -2.79
N ASP A 526 -20.16 9.82 -3.82
CA ASP A 526 -19.87 8.97 -4.97
C ASP A 526 -18.43 8.50 -4.94
N THR A 527 -17.51 9.38 -4.51
CA THR A 527 -16.07 9.10 -4.44
C THR A 527 -15.44 9.94 -3.34
N ILE A 528 -14.54 9.34 -2.59
CA ILE A 528 -13.62 10.06 -1.69
C ILE A 528 -12.33 10.31 -2.45
N ASN A 529 -12.07 11.55 -2.78
CA ASN A 529 -10.93 11.96 -3.60
C ASN A 529 -9.62 12.06 -2.80
N TRP A 530 -9.73 12.37 -1.50
CA TRP A 530 -8.58 12.43 -0.60
C TRP A 530 -8.99 12.22 0.86
N MET A 531 -8.06 11.75 1.66
CA MET A 531 -8.08 11.79 3.12
C MET A 531 -6.94 12.63 3.64
N MET A 532 -7.17 13.35 4.73
CA MET A 532 -6.17 14.26 5.31
C MET A 532 -6.13 14.12 6.83
N PRO A 533 -5.00 13.63 7.39
CA PRO A 533 -4.81 13.50 8.83
C PRO A 533 -4.43 14.86 9.44
N LEU A 534 -5.41 15.62 9.87
CA LEU A 534 -5.26 16.85 10.65
C LEU A 534 -5.42 16.52 12.15
N ASP A 535 -5.90 17.47 13.00
CA ASP A 535 -6.29 17.14 14.36
C ASP A 535 -7.48 16.16 14.39
N ARG A 536 -8.21 16.10 13.30
CA ARG A 536 -9.22 15.08 12.99
C ARG A 536 -8.97 14.55 11.58
N LEU A 537 -9.40 13.32 11.34
CA LEU A 537 -9.32 12.77 9.97
C LEU A 537 -10.39 13.43 9.10
N MET A 538 -9.95 14.14 8.07
CA MET A 538 -10.81 14.80 7.10
C MET A 538 -10.91 13.99 5.82
N LEU A 539 -12.09 14.00 5.19
CA LEU A 539 -12.37 13.32 3.93
C LEU A 539 -12.89 14.35 2.93
N GLY A 540 -12.29 14.38 1.76
CA GLY A 540 -12.77 15.17 0.62
C GLY A 540 -13.56 14.31 -0.34
N GLY A 541 -14.88 14.44 -0.31
CA GLY A 541 -15.78 13.81 -1.27
C GLY A 541 -16.06 14.71 -2.45
N GLN A 542 -16.55 14.16 -3.56
CA GLN A 542 -16.85 14.92 -4.77
C GLN A 542 -17.88 16.04 -4.54
N MET A 543 -18.82 15.86 -3.61
CA MET A 543 -19.89 16.82 -3.37
C MET A 543 -19.82 17.51 -2.01
N ALA A 544 -18.99 17.02 -1.10
CA ALA A 544 -18.90 17.52 0.28
C ALA A 544 -17.60 17.07 0.96
N GLU A 545 -17.21 17.79 2.02
CA GLU A 545 -16.13 17.43 2.91
C GLU A 545 -16.70 16.93 4.24
N PHE A 546 -16.08 15.86 4.78
CA PHE A 546 -16.51 15.20 6.00
C PHE A 546 -15.40 15.19 7.03
N GLN A 547 -15.79 15.22 8.29
CA GLN A 547 -14.93 15.10 9.45
C GLN A 547 -15.23 13.80 10.18
N CYS A 548 -14.23 12.94 10.33
CA CYS A 548 -14.27 11.80 11.23
C CYS A 548 -13.89 12.27 12.63
N MET A 549 -14.72 11.98 13.61
CA MET A 549 -14.55 12.50 14.97
C MET A 549 -15.05 11.53 16.02
N SER A 550 -14.44 11.62 17.20
CA SER A 550 -14.94 11.08 18.47
C SER A 550 -15.82 12.11 19.20
N ASN A 551 -16.25 11.79 20.40
CA ASN A 551 -17.06 12.68 21.23
C ASN A 551 -16.25 13.89 21.75
N ALA A 552 -14.94 13.75 21.96
CA ALA A 552 -14.04 14.81 22.39
C ALA A 552 -12.86 14.97 21.41
N LEU A 553 -12.15 16.12 21.49
CA LEU A 553 -11.05 16.41 20.56
C LEU A 553 -9.84 15.50 20.80
N ASP A 554 -9.49 15.28 22.07
CA ASP A 554 -8.30 14.51 22.46
C ASP A 554 -8.55 13.00 22.60
N GLU A 555 -9.75 12.56 22.24
CA GLU A 555 -10.14 11.15 22.35
C GLU A 555 -9.83 10.42 21.03
N PRO A 556 -9.12 9.30 21.06
CA PRO A 556 -8.82 8.54 19.84
C PRO A 556 -10.12 8.02 19.18
N LEU A 557 -10.05 7.77 17.86
CA LEU A 557 -11.15 7.13 17.14
C LEU A 557 -11.22 5.65 17.50
N THR A 558 -12.36 5.21 18.02
CA THR A 558 -12.61 3.82 18.41
C THR A 558 -13.88 3.29 17.73
N PRO A 559 -14.09 1.97 17.66
CA PRO A 559 -15.29 1.41 17.05
C PRO A 559 -16.60 1.92 17.67
N THR A 560 -16.59 2.32 18.93
CA THR A 560 -17.77 2.74 19.69
C THR A 560 -18.04 4.25 19.66
N ASN A 561 -17.00 5.07 19.46
CA ASN A 561 -17.14 6.54 19.47
C ASN A 561 -16.98 7.21 18.09
N PHE A 562 -16.71 6.42 17.03
CA PHE A 562 -16.48 6.94 15.70
C PHE A 562 -17.75 7.51 15.06
N ASN A 563 -17.67 8.74 14.59
CA ASN A 563 -18.75 9.45 13.94
C ASN A 563 -18.24 10.22 12.70
N ILE A 564 -19.03 10.27 11.64
CA ILE A 564 -18.72 11.04 10.42
C ILE A 564 -19.75 12.14 10.27
N LYS A 565 -19.30 13.39 10.15
CA LYS A 565 -20.18 14.54 9.96
C LYS A 565 -19.74 15.36 8.75
N GLN A 566 -20.71 15.75 7.92
CA GLN A 566 -20.49 16.71 6.85
C GLN A 566 -20.16 18.10 7.44
N ARG A 567 -19.14 18.76 6.87
CA ARG A 567 -18.67 20.07 7.33
C ARG A 567 -18.77 21.15 6.26
N SER A 568 -18.64 20.77 5.03
CA SER A 568 -18.70 21.70 3.89
C SER A 568 -19.44 21.05 2.73
N THR A 569 -19.96 21.88 1.83
CA THR A 569 -20.64 21.47 0.60
C THR A 569 -19.92 21.99 -0.64
N GLN A 570 -18.62 22.35 -0.52
CA GLN A 570 -17.82 22.82 -1.63
C GLN A 570 -17.57 21.69 -2.64
N GLY A 571 -17.34 20.48 -2.12
CA GLY A 571 -16.88 19.34 -2.88
C GLY A 571 -15.41 19.47 -3.27
N SER A 572 -14.78 18.35 -3.49
CA SER A 572 -13.33 18.26 -3.74
C SER A 572 -13.06 17.71 -5.13
N ALA A 573 -12.09 18.29 -5.83
CA ALA A 573 -11.55 17.74 -7.08
C ALA A 573 -10.74 16.47 -6.83
N ALA A 574 -10.50 15.68 -7.89
CA ALA A 574 -9.66 14.50 -7.86
C ALA A 574 -8.15 14.87 -7.83
N VAL A 575 -7.77 15.74 -6.90
CA VAL A 575 -6.41 16.20 -6.63
C VAL A 575 -6.12 15.95 -5.16
N ASN A 576 -4.92 15.45 -4.83
CA ASN A 576 -4.55 15.24 -3.43
C ASN A 576 -4.63 16.56 -2.66
N GLY A 577 -5.37 16.55 -1.55
CA GLY A 577 -5.26 17.60 -0.56
C GLY A 577 -3.88 17.58 0.10
N ILE A 578 -3.41 18.73 0.53
CA ILE A 578 -2.11 18.87 1.19
C ILE A 578 -2.27 19.44 2.59
N LYS A 579 -1.38 19.03 3.48
CA LYS A 579 -1.35 19.51 4.87
C LYS A 579 -0.29 20.60 5.02
N VAL A 580 -0.70 21.72 5.61
CA VAL A 580 0.19 22.80 6.04
C VAL A 580 -0.07 23.07 7.51
N ASP A 581 0.82 22.60 8.40
CA ASP A 581 0.62 22.57 9.84
C ASP A 581 -0.69 21.86 10.22
N ASN A 582 -1.63 22.52 10.88
CA ASN A 582 -2.94 21.96 11.24
C ASN A 582 -4.05 22.34 10.23
N GLN A 583 -3.67 22.85 9.06
CA GLN A 583 -4.60 23.23 8.01
C GLN A 583 -4.53 22.25 6.85
N GLY A 584 -5.68 21.96 6.28
CA GLY A 584 -5.78 21.29 5.01
C GLY A 584 -5.97 22.29 3.87
N ILE A 585 -5.28 22.10 2.76
CA ILE A 585 -5.52 22.86 1.53
C ILE A 585 -6.01 21.90 0.46
N PHE A 586 -7.10 22.22 -0.19
CA PHE A 586 -7.72 21.38 -1.20
C PHE A 586 -8.32 22.20 -2.34
N THR A 587 -8.51 21.54 -3.47
CA THR A 587 -9.15 22.15 -4.64
C THR A 587 -10.63 21.78 -4.68
N GLN A 588 -11.50 22.78 -4.87
CA GLN A 588 -12.93 22.60 -5.03
C GLN A 588 -13.22 21.70 -6.25
N ARG A 589 -14.35 21.01 -6.25
CA ARG A 589 -14.80 20.06 -7.30
C ARG A 589 -14.65 20.56 -8.74
N GLY A 590 -14.76 21.87 -8.97
CA GLY A 590 -14.58 22.47 -10.29
C GLY A 590 -13.11 22.63 -10.72
N GLY A 591 -12.14 22.28 -9.88
CA GLY A 591 -10.72 22.34 -10.20
C GLY A 591 -10.07 23.72 -10.11
N ALA A 592 -10.83 24.81 -10.08
CA ALA A 592 -10.31 26.16 -10.25
C ALA A 592 -10.20 26.99 -8.95
N ARG A 593 -10.82 26.56 -7.88
CA ARG A 593 -10.82 27.29 -6.60
C ARG A 593 -10.05 26.49 -5.53
N VAL A 594 -9.23 27.21 -4.78
CA VAL A 594 -8.45 26.63 -3.68
C VAL A 594 -9.04 27.08 -2.35
N PHE A 595 -9.27 26.10 -1.48
CA PHE A 595 -9.81 26.31 -0.14
C PHE A 595 -8.79 25.85 0.91
N SER A 596 -8.77 26.54 2.05
CA SER A 596 -8.20 26.00 3.29
C SER A 596 -9.32 25.39 4.13
N MET A 597 -8.94 24.43 4.95
CA MET A 597 -9.77 23.81 5.96
C MET A 597 -9.09 23.98 7.31
N ASP A 598 -9.70 24.78 8.14
CA ASP A 598 -9.17 25.22 9.42
C ASP A 598 -10.10 24.82 10.57
N MET A 599 -9.54 24.50 11.73
CA MET A 599 -10.34 24.28 12.94
C MET A 599 -10.79 25.62 13.52
N ASP A 600 -12.10 25.80 13.64
CA ASP A 600 -12.69 26.92 14.36
C ASP A 600 -12.59 26.68 15.88
N ALA A 601 -11.89 27.56 16.58
CA ALA A 601 -11.63 27.44 18.01
C ALA A 601 -12.90 27.46 18.87
N GLY A 602 -13.98 28.08 18.40
CA GLY A 602 -15.24 28.18 19.15
C GLY A 602 -16.08 26.91 19.09
N SER A 603 -16.13 26.27 17.92
CA SER A 603 -16.94 25.07 17.69
C SER A 603 -16.14 23.77 17.71
N LEU A 604 -14.81 23.83 17.67
CA LEU A 604 -13.90 22.69 17.50
C LEU A 604 -14.22 21.85 16.25
N ASN A 605 -14.75 22.51 15.22
CA ASN A 605 -15.08 21.90 13.95
C ASN A 605 -14.24 22.50 12.83
N TYR A 606 -13.97 21.72 11.81
CA TYR A 606 -13.31 22.24 10.62
C TYR A 606 -14.30 23.05 9.77
N VAL A 607 -13.85 24.22 9.34
CA VAL A 607 -14.56 25.12 8.42
C VAL A 607 -13.69 25.37 7.19
N SER A 608 -14.30 25.53 6.02
CA SER A 608 -13.58 25.82 4.80
C SER A 608 -13.64 27.30 4.44
N SER A 609 -12.48 27.87 4.09
CA SER A 609 -12.30 29.25 3.65
C SER A 609 -11.61 29.30 2.30
N GLN A 610 -12.08 30.14 1.40
CA GLN A 610 -11.47 30.25 0.07
C GLN A 610 -10.19 31.06 0.09
N LEU A 611 -9.06 30.44 -0.20
CA LEU A 611 -7.74 31.11 -0.30
C LEU A 611 -7.60 31.94 -1.58
N SER A 612 -8.30 31.55 -2.64
CA SER A 612 -8.30 32.25 -3.95
C SER A 612 -9.45 33.30 -4.07
N ALA A 613 -10.02 33.79 -2.96
CA ALA A 613 -11.19 34.66 -3.00
C ALA A 613 -10.98 35.98 -3.75
N LEU A 614 -9.77 36.58 -3.65
CA LEU A 614 -9.44 37.85 -4.31
C LEU A 614 -8.87 37.66 -5.73
N VAL A 615 -8.56 36.44 -6.12
CA VAL A 615 -8.07 36.07 -7.45
C VAL A 615 -8.70 34.73 -7.85
N PRO A 616 -10.02 34.72 -8.05
CA PRO A 616 -10.73 33.46 -8.27
C PRO A 616 -10.30 32.71 -9.54
N GLU A 617 -9.77 33.40 -10.53
CA GLU A 617 -9.24 32.84 -11.78
C GLU A 617 -7.87 32.19 -11.67
N ILE A 618 -7.16 32.31 -10.54
CA ILE A 618 -5.77 31.81 -10.39
C ILE A 618 -5.62 30.29 -10.62
N GLY A 619 -6.66 29.54 -10.40
CA GLY A 619 -6.67 28.10 -10.63
C GLY A 619 -7.19 27.68 -12.00
N ASP A 620 -7.67 28.61 -12.85
CA ASP A 620 -8.13 28.30 -14.20
C ASP A 620 -6.94 27.90 -15.10
N PRO A 621 -7.10 26.94 -16.01
CA PRO A 621 -8.32 26.17 -16.35
C PRO A 621 -8.59 24.95 -15.45
N GLY A 622 -7.82 24.71 -14.44
CA GLY A 622 -7.99 23.65 -13.45
C GLY A 622 -6.66 23.19 -12.89
N ILE A 623 -6.60 22.93 -11.58
CA ILE A 623 -5.43 22.42 -10.88
C ILE A 623 -5.41 20.88 -11.00
N VAL A 624 -4.25 20.31 -11.36
CA VAL A 624 -4.06 18.88 -11.59
C VAL A 624 -3.10 18.23 -10.59
N ALA A 625 -2.18 19.02 -9.99
CA ALA A 625 -1.28 18.53 -8.96
C ALA A 625 -0.95 19.63 -7.96
N MET A 626 -0.70 19.26 -6.71
CA MET A 626 -0.26 20.18 -5.65
C MET A 626 0.85 19.56 -4.82
N ALA A 627 1.82 20.39 -4.41
CA ALA A 627 2.84 20.01 -3.44
C ALA A 627 3.21 21.20 -2.55
N VAL A 628 3.66 20.94 -1.33
CA VAL A 628 4.07 21.97 -0.37
C VAL A 628 5.58 21.98 -0.21
N GLN A 629 6.18 23.15 -0.35
CA GLN A 629 7.55 23.47 0.03
C GLN A 629 7.50 24.21 1.38
N ARG A 630 8.29 23.77 2.38
CA ARG A 630 8.32 24.40 3.70
C ARG A 630 9.48 25.39 3.87
N GLN A 631 10.58 25.12 3.22
CA GLN A 631 11.81 25.91 3.32
C GLN A 631 12.23 26.46 1.95
N PRO A 632 12.65 27.75 1.87
CA PRO A 632 12.90 28.71 2.96
C PRO A 632 11.64 29.38 3.50
N GLU A 633 10.55 29.36 2.79
CA GLU A 633 9.22 29.88 3.13
C GLU A 633 8.16 28.86 2.71
N THR A 634 7.01 28.87 3.40
CA THR A 634 5.92 27.98 3.00
C THR A 634 5.35 28.42 1.66
N ARG A 635 5.48 27.54 0.66
CA ARG A 635 4.95 27.74 -0.69
C ARG A 635 4.14 26.50 -1.12
N VAL A 636 2.99 26.74 -1.70
CA VAL A 636 2.16 25.69 -2.29
C VAL A 636 2.22 25.85 -3.80
N HIS A 637 2.75 24.82 -4.45
CA HIS A 637 2.84 24.73 -5.90
C HIS A 637 1.59 24.05 -6.42
N CYS A 638 0.76 24.76 -7.18
CA CYS A 638 -0.46 24.25 -7.80
C CYS A 638 -0.26 24.20 -9.32
N VAL A 639 0.00 23.04 -9.87
CA VAL A 639 0.16 22.83 -11.31
C VAL A 639 -1.22 22.92 -11.96
N ARG A 640 -1.33 23.76 -13.00
CA ARG A 640 -2.59 23.93 -13.79
C ARG A 640 -2.57 23.04 -15.03
N SER A 641 -3.74 22.74 -15.54
CA SER A 641 -3.91 21.90 -16.73
C SER A 641 -3.41 22.52 -18.03
N ASP A 642 -3.10 23.83 -18.03
CA ASP A 642 -2.43 24.53 -19.13
C ASP A 642 -0.89 24.49 -19.05
N GLY A 643 -0.32 23.87 -18.01
CA GLY A 643 1.13 23.71 -17.81
C GLY A 643 1.80 24.89 -17.11
N THR A 644 1.06 25.84 -16.65
CA THR A 644 1.55 26.92 -15.77
C THR A 644 1.36 26.50 -14.31
N VAL A 645 1.97 27.22 -13.37
CA VAL A 645 1.87 26.93 -11.95
C VAL A 645 1.36 28.16 -11.19
N ALA A 646 0.26 28.01 -10.48
CA ALA A 646 -0.16 28.96 -9.47
C ALA A 646 0.61 28.66 -8.18
N LEU A 647 1.45 29.61 -7.75
CA LEU A 647 2.26 29.49 -6.55
C LEU A 647 1.63 30.33 -5.43
N LEU A 648 1.30 29.69 -4.32
CA LEU A 648 0.83 30.38 -3.12
C LEU A 648 1.98 30.51 -2.12
N VAL A 649 2.40 31.73 -1.80
CA VAL A 649 3.22 32.01 -0.62
C VAL A 649 2.27 32.21 0.55
N PHE A 650 2.47 31.40 1.59
CA PHE A 650 1.49 31.29 2.66
C PHE A 650 2.12 31.41 4.04
N ASP A 651 1.69 32.40 4.80
CA ASP A 651 2.04 32.57 6.22
C ASP A 651 0.81 33.09 6.96
N LYS A 652 0.26 32.25 7.85
CA LYS A 652 -0.96 32.58 8.59
C LYS A 652 -0.73 33.65 9.66
N LEU A 653 0.43 33.63 10.31
CA LEU A 653 0.75 34.56 11.40
C LEU A 653 0.94 35.97 10.87
N GLU A 654 1.61 36.11 9.72
CA GLU A 654 1.83 37.40 9.04
C GLU A 654 0.65 37.75 8.09
N GLU A 655 -0.41 36.96 8.11
CA GLU A 655 -1.59 37.10 7.22
C GLU A 655 -1.23 37.16 5.74
N VAL A 656 -0.16 36.47 5.31
CA VAL A 656 0.27 36.42 3.92
C VAL A 656 -0.47 35.31 3.21
N ILE A 657 -1.30 35.67 2.23
CA ILE A 657 -1.92 34.79 1.24
C ILE A 657 -1.61 35.43 -0.11
N CYS A 658 -0.49 35.04 -0.69
CA CYS A 658 0.06 35.70 -1.85
C CYS A 658 0.13 34.74 -3.03
N TRP A 659 -0.71 34.93 -4.01
CA TRP A 659 -0.72 34.17 -5.25
C TRP A 659 0.18 34.84 -6.31
N VAL A 660 0.99 34.03 -6.98
CA VAL A 660 1.79 34.44 -8.13
C VAL A 660 1.71 33.36 -9.21
N GLU A 661 2.01 33.75 -10.44
CA GLU A 661 2.12 32.81 -11.56
C GLU A 661 3.57 32.45 -11.81
N VAL A 662 3.78 31.17 -12.06
CA VAL A 662 5.08 30.63 -12.48
C VAL A 662 4.91 29.98 -13.84
N GLU A 663 5.72 30.43 -14.77
CA GLU A 663 5.81 29.89 -16.12
C GLU A 663 7.23 29.45 -16.40
N THR A 664 7.38 28.40 -17.18
CA THR A 664 8.66 28.01 -17.74
C THR A 664 8.69 28.41 -19.20
N PRO A 665 9.52 29.42 -19.57
CA PRO A 665 9.55 29.95 -20.92
C PRO A 665 10.08 28.94 -21.93
N GLY A 666 9.81 29.20 -23.22
CA GLY A 666 10.27 28.43 -24.37
C GLY A 666 9.13 27.72 -25.09
N ALA A 667 9.38 27.25 -26.32
CA ALA A 667 8.39 26.56 -27.12
C ALA A 667 7.92 25.27 -26.42
N GLY A 668 6.65 25.26 -25.97
CA GLY A 668 6.05 24.09 -25.34
C GLY A 668 6.48 23.84 -23.90
N GLY A 669 7.02 24.82 -23.18
CA GLY A 669 7.26 24.72 -21.73
C GLY A 669 5.95 24.49 -20.98
N PHE A 670 5.78 23.29 -20.40
CA PHE A 670 4.52 22.83 -19.82
C PHE A 670 4.81 21.95 -18.60
N VAL A 671 4.49 22.45 -17.41
CA VAL A 671 4.63 21.66 -16.18
C VAL A 671 3.48 20.68 -16.08
N GLU A 672 3.78 19.40 -15.92
CA GLU A 672 2.78 18.31 -15.84
C GLU A 672 2.59 17.77 -14.41
N ASP A 673 3.67 17.80 -13.57
CA ASP A 673 3.60 17.32 -12.18
C ASP A 673 4.61 18.07 -11.31
N VAL A 674 4.43 18.03 -9.99
CA VAL A 674 5.32 18.62 -8.99
C VAL A 674 5.54 17.65 -7.83
N CYS A 675 6.79 17.54 -7.39
CA CYS A 675 7.19 16.78 -6.22
C CYS A 675 8.14 17.60 -5.36
N VAL A 676 7.98 17.55 -4.05
CA VAL A 676 8.89 18.23 -3.12
C VAL A 676 9.48 17.21 -2.17
N LEU A 677 10.82 17.20 -2.06
CA LEU A 677 11.54 16.46 -1.04
C LEU A 677 12.08 17.43 0.01
N PRO A 678 11.99 17.11 1.30
CA PRO A 678 12.51 17.97 2.35
C PRO A 678 14.02 18.15 2.22
N SER A 679 14.53 19.28 2.73
CA SER A 679 15.96 19.56 2.82
C SER A 679 16.72 18.46 3.58
N GLY A 680 17.96 18.23 3.23
CA GLY A 680 18.88 17.34 3.93
C GLY A 680 19.56 18.04 5.11
N SER A 681 20.39 17.27 5.86
CA SER A 681 21.19 17.83 6.94
C SER A 681 22.17 18.88 6.41
N GLY A 682 22.06 20.10 6.90
CA GLY A 682 22.88 21.25 6.48
C GLY A 682 22.34 22.01 5.26
N GLU A 683 21.33 21.53 4.60
CA GLU A 683 20.60 22.26 3.55
C GLU A 683 19.57 23.22 4.19
N LYS A 684 19.27 24.32 3.49
CA LYS A 684 18.36 25.38 3.99
C LYS A 684 17.07 25.49 3.19
N GLU A 685 16.94 24.68 2.15
CA GLU A 685 15.84 24.76 1.19
C GLU A 685 15.38 23.36 0.81
N ASP A 686 14.07 23.18 0.68
CA ASP A 686 13.49 21.96 0.18
C ASP A 686 13.74 21.81 -1.32
N HIS A 687 13.83 20.59 -1.79
CA HIS A 687 14.07 20.27 -3.18
C HIS A 687 12.74 20.18 -3.94
N VAL A 688 12.48 21.15 -4.79
CA VAL A 688 11.29 21.20 -5.66
C VAL A 688 11.64 20.64 -7.03
N TYR A 689 10.90 19.64 -7.47
CA TYR A 689 11.04 19.02 -8.79
C TYR A 689 9.75 19.23 -9.58
N TYR A 690 9.93 19.72 -10.81
CA TYR A 690 8.86 19.77 -11.81
C TYR A 690 9.10 18.70 -12.87
N GLN A 691 8.06 18.05 -13.30
CA GLN A 691 8.05 17.35 -14.57
C GLN A 691 7.64 18.36 -15.65
N VAL A 692 8.53 18.63 -16.58
CA VAL A 692 8.31 19.63 -17.61
C VAL A 692 8.32 18.97 -18.98
N ARG A 693 7.25 19.17 -19.73
CA ARG A 693 7.18 18.82 -21.15
C ARG A 693 7.69 19.99 -21.96
N ARG A 694 8.60 19.71 -22.91
CA ARG A 694 9.18 20.70 -23.81
C ARG A 694 9.12 20.22 -25.26
N THR A 695 9.22 21.16 -26.19
CA THR A 695 9.41 20.86 -27.61
C THR A 695 10.82 21.26 -28.00
N ILE A 696 11.70 20.28 -28.25
CA ILE A 696 13.10 20.48 -28.60
C ILE A 696 13.32 19.87 -29.98
N ASN A 697 13.82 20.67 -30.93
CA ASN A 697 14.03 20.23 -32.32
C ASN A 697 12.79 19.61 -32.97
N GLY A 698 11.61 20.09 -32.61
CA GLY A 698 10.32 19.57 -33.13
C GLY A 698 9.83 18.28 -32.45
N ALA A 699 10.59 17.69 -31.52
CA ALA A 699 10.19 16.53 -30.75
C ALA A 699 9.66 16.94 -29.36
N THR A 700 8.62 16.23 -28.90
CA THR A 700 8.15 16.37 -27.51
C THR A 700 9.05 15.56 -26.59
N VAL A 701 9.62 16.21 -25.59
CA VAL A 701 10.43 15.59 -24.55
C VAL A 701 9.88 15.93 -23.17
N ARG A 702 10.10 15.06 -22.19
CA ARG A 702 9.70 15.27 -20.80
C ARG A 702 10.89 15.12 -19.89
N TYR A 703 11.16 16.18 -19.14
CA TYR A 703 12.30 16.27 -18.23
C TYR A 703 11.84 16.43 -16.79
N PHE A 704 12.62 15.88 -15.86
CA PHE A 704 12.60 16.30 -14.48
C PHE A 704 13.57 17.46 -14.33
N GLU A 705 13.04 18.56 -13.85
CA GLU A 705 13.80 19.78 -13.61
C GLU A 705 13.67 20.19 -12.15
N LYS A 706 14.78 20.54 -11.53
CA LYS A 706 14.86 20.90 -10.11
C LYS A 706 15.04 22.41 -9.96
N TRP A 707 14.32 23.04 -9.06
CA TRP A 707 14.53 24.43 -8.69
C TRP A 707 15.96 24.61 -8.17
N ALA A 708 16.68 25.61 -8.67
CA ALA A 708 17.93 26.05 -8.09
C ALA A 708 17.69 26.60 -6.69
N THR A 709 18.69 26.55 -5.82
CA THR A 709 18.58 27.16 -4.50
C THR A 709 18.55 28.70 -4.65
N GLU A 710 17.86 29.39 -3.77
CA GLU A 710 17.82 30.86 -3.80
C GLU A 710 19.21 31.50 -3.66
N VAL A 711 20.09 30.84 -2.89
CA VAL A 711 21.49 31.29 -2.77
C VAL A 711 22.21 31.25 -4.12
N ALA A 712 21.99 30.24 -4.94
CA ALA A 712 22.56 30.10 -6.28
C ALA A 712 21.96 31.09 -7.29
N CYS A 713 20.86 31.74 -6.96
CA CYS A 713 20.18 32.73 -7.79
C CYS A 713 20.51 34.16 -7.41
N ARG A 714 21.45 34.41 -6.47
CA ARG A 714 21.77 35.74 -5.96
C ARG A 714 23.19 36.15 -6.30
N GLY A 715 23.31 37.17 -7.15
CA GLY A 715 24.29 38.21 -7.02
C GLY A 715 25.72 38.01 -7.56
N ASP A 716 26.00 36.96 -8.33
CA ASP A 716 27.30 36.86 -9.03
C ASP A 716 27.17 36.38 -10.48
N ALA A 717 28.31 36.13 -11.14
CA ALA A 717 28.36 35.68 -12.53
C ALA A 717 27.76 34.28 -12.78
N THR A 718 27.43 33.53 -11.72
CA THR A 718 26.89 32.17 -11.78
C THR A 718 25.40 32.08 -11.40
N THR A 719 24.68 33.19 -11.45
CA THR A 719 23.28 33.28 -11.10
C THR A 719 22.41 32.31 -11.92
N LEU A 720 21.81 31.32 -11.27
CA LEU A 720 21.04 30.23 -11.91
C LEU A 720 19.55 30.61 -12.05
N LEU A 721 19.25 31.43 -13.06
CA LEU A 721 17.88 31.88 -13.38
C LEU A 721 17.33 31.28 -14.68
N ALA A 722 18.17 30.56 -15.45
CA ALA A 722 17.73 29.91 -16.68
C ALA A 722 16.91 28.64 -16.40
N ASP A 723 16.07 28.27 -17.35
CA ASP A 723 15.34 26.99 -17.31
C ASP A 723 16.05 25.95 -18.18
N SER A 724 15.88 24.68 -17.81
CA SER A 724 16.49 23.52 -18.47
C SER A 724 18.03 23.65 -18.59
N TYR A 725 18.67 24.22 -17.56
CA TYR A 725 20.12 24.37 -17.54
C TYR A 725 20.82 23.13 -17.00
N ILE A 726 22.06 22.93 -17.42
CA ILE A 726 23.01 21.99 -16.83
C ILE A 726 24.20 22.78 -16.30
N ALA A 727 24.60 22.52 -15.06
CA ALA A 727 25.80 23.07 -14.45
C ALA A 727 26.97 22.10 -14.64
N TYR A 728 28.08 22.59 -15.23
CA TYR A 728 29.31 21.84 -15.36
C TYR A 728 30.35 22.38 -14.36
N SER A 729 30.75 21.53 -13.43
CA SER A 729 31.75 21.87 -12.38
C SER A 729 33.11 21.19 -12.58
N GLY A 730 33.36 20.62 -13.76
CA GLY A 730 34.61 19.93 -14.09
C GLY A 730 35.74 20.90 -14.48
N VAL A 731 36.90 20.34 -14.86
CA VAL A 731 38.05 21.14 -15.38
C VAL A 731 37.62 21.87 -16.65
N ALA A 732 38.06 23.11 -16.80
CA ALA A 732 37.77 23.91 -18.00
C ALA A 732 38.08 23.11 -19.28
N ALA A 733 37.07 22.92 -20.12
CA ALA A 733 37.17 22.15 -21.34
C ALA A 733 36.56 22.91 -22.52
N THR A 734 37.14 22.75 -23.70
CA THR A 734 36.61 23.32 -24.95
C THR A 734 35.47 22.47 -25.52
N VAL A 735 35.31 21.22 -25.05
CA VAL A 735 34.26 20.29 -25.45
C VAL A 735 33.71 19.61 -24.20
N ILE A 736 32.40 19.66 -24.02
CA ILE A 736 31.67 18.90 -23.01
C ILE A 736 31.07 17.71 -23.70
N THR A 737 31.43 16.48 -23.25
CA THR A 737 30.89 15.21 -23.74
C THR A 737 29.80 14.73 -22.78
N GLY A 738 28.91 13.85 -23.27
CA GLY A 738 27.81 13.29 -22.44
C GLY A 738 26.48 14.04 -22.56
N LEU A 739 26.39 15.06 -23.42
CA LEU A 739 25.15 15.78 -23.68
C LEU A 739 24.31 15.15 -24.80
N GLY A 740 24.72 14.01 -25.34
CA GLY A 740 24.05 13.36 -26.48
C GLY A 740 22.65 12.77 -26.18
N SER A 741 22.23 12.78 -24.92
CA SER A 741 20.88 12.36 -24.48
C SER A 741 19.95 13.54 -24.15
N LEU A 742 20.40 14.76 -24.42
CA LEU A 742 19.62 15.99 -24.23
C LEU A 742 18.80 16.33 -25.46
#